data_e9e64d396c3d3b82f59a4d89d43df708
#
_entry.id   e9e64d396c3d3b82f59a4d89d43df708
#
_cell.length_a   1.000
_cell.length_b   1.000
_cell.length_c   1.000
_cell.angle_alpha   90.00
_cell.angle_beta   90.00
_cell.angle_gamma   90.00
#
_symmetry.space_group_name_H-M   'P 1'
#
loop_
_entity.id
_entity.type
_entity.pdbx_description
1 polymer ?
#
loop_
_entity_poly.entity_id
_entity_poly.type
_entity_poly.pdbx_seq_one_letter_code
_entity_poly.pdbx_strand_id
1 'polypeptide(L)'
;MHRVMGVDIETYSSVDLAEAGVYAYVEAPDFDILLISYIFDDWGEDNVKTIDCFDADPDMMAEFCEALLDPQIVKTAFNANFERTCLAKWLQKPMPPEEWRCTMVKALTLGLPGNLAGAGEALGLPPEKLKDPQGKALIRFFSKPCKPTRTNGQRTRNLPQHDPAKWQLYKSYNRQDVVTEQEILRKLSIYKTPESEQELWALDQHMNDNGVALDIPMVEKIVEYDTRRRQELQEEAQELTGLKNPNSLAQLKRWLAEQGVEMTSVTKDTITEALRDPDLPDVVRRVLEIRTALGKTSVAKYSTMLVAHCQDHRLRGILQFYGANRSGRWAGRLVQTHNLAKNTLPDLALARELAAEGDFETMGTLFGETAFVFSELIRTAFIPSEGCRFVVSDFSAIEARVLAWIAGEEWTLEAFRQGKDIYCETASMMYHVPVEKHGANSHLRQKGKVAVLACGYQGGVGAMKRMDKGGTIPEDELQSVVDQWRGANPSVVKLWRNCEMAARTVIEEHRTVRLKNGIAFGYVNGNLFIKLPSGRKLCYWNTHLKMDPRDGREHIVYMGVNQETKQWGETETYGGKLVENITQAIARDCLAISMQRVAALGYNIVMHVHDEMIVDVPIEDTDALERINACMGEAIPWAPGLPLRGDGYETPFYMKD
;
A
#
# COMPACT_ATOMS: atom_id res chain seq x y z
N MET A 1 -31.05 16.78 1.98
CA MET A 1 -29.92 16.17 1.26
C MET A 1 -29.03 17.33 0.86
N HIS A 2 -27.73 17.20 1.05
CA HIS A 2 -26.79 18.17 0.50
C HIS A 2 -26.77 18.02 -1.02
N ARG A 3 -26.64 19.13 -1.74
CA ARG A 3 -26.42 19.14 -3.18
C ARG A 3 -25.04 18.54 -3.47
N VAL A 4 -24.90 17.78 -4.54
CA VAL A 4 -23.65 17.11 -4.90
C VAL A 4 -23.11 17.68 -6.20
N MET A 5 -21.81 17.99 -6.24
CA MET A 5 -21.10 18.44 -7.44
C MET A 5 -20.02 17.41 -7.84
N GLY A 6 -20.19 16.78 -8.99
CA GLY A 6 -19.15 15.98 -9.63
C GLY A 6 -18.17 16.88 -10.37
N VAL A 7 -16.86 16.64 -10.19
CA VAL A 7 -15.80 17.44 -10.81
C VAL A 7 -14.66 16.58 -11.32
N ASP A 8 -14.10 16.96 -12.47
CA ASP A 8 -12.87 16.42 -13.04
C ASP A 8 -12.04 17.55 -13.63
N ILE A 9 -10.73 17.50 -13.50
CA ILE A 9 -9.82 18.55 -13.96
C ILE A 9 -8.68 17.98 -14.80
N GLU A 10 -8.23 18.79 -15.76
CA GLU A 10 -7.01 18.55 -16.49
C GLU A 10 -5.96 19.61 -16.13
N THR A 11 -4.73 19.16 -15.89
CA THR A 11 -3.68 20.01 -15.34
C THR A 11 -2.41 19.93 -16.15
N TYR A 12 -1.49 20.88 -15.94
CA TYR A 12 -0.13 20.86 -16.45
C TYR A 12 0.87 21.07 -15.32
N SER A 13 2.01 20.38 -15.38
CA SER A 13 3.19 20.64 -14.57
C SER A 13 4.43 20.11 -15.27
N SER A 14 5.59 20.76 -15.05
CA SER A 14 6.88 20.21 -15.46
C SER A 14 7.34 19.03 -14.62
N VAL A 15 6.77 18.84 -13.43
CA VAL A 15 7.03 17.71 -12.53
C VAL A 15 6.21 16.48 -12.98
N ASP A 16 6.82 15.30 -13.03
CA ASP A 16 6.09 14.08 -13.37
C ASP A 16 5.24 13.58 -12.19
N LEU A 17 3.92 13.59 -12.37
CA LEU A 17 2.95 13.17 -11.36
C LEU A 17 3.16 11.74 -10.85
N ALA A 18 3.60 10.82 -11.73
CA ALA A 18 3.76 9.42 -11.36
C ALA A 18 4.99 9.18 -10.47
N GLU A 19 6.03 10.00 -10.62
CA GLU A 19 7.26 9.92 -9.84
C GLU A 19 7.18 10.71 -8.54
N ALA A 20 6.61 11.94 -8.59
CA ALA A 20 6.62 12.89 -7.49
C ALA A 20 5.36 12.84 -6.61
N GLY A 21 4.24 12.33 -7.12
CA GLY A 21 2.95 12.43 -6.46
C GLY A 21 2.32 13.81 -6.57
N VAL A 22 1.03 13.93 -6.22
CA VAL A 22 0.25 15.15 -6.46
C VAL A 22 0.77 16.36 -5.67
N TYR A 23 1.28 16.16 -4.46
CA TYR A 23 1.69 17.26 -3.61
C TYR A 23 2.93 17.98 -4.14
N ALA A 24 3.98 17.26 -4.52
CA ALA A 24 5.15 17.85 -5.17
C ALA A 24 4.83 18.35 -6.61
N TYR A 25 3.92 17.66 -7.30
CA TYR A 25 3.44 18.06 -8.62
C TYR A 25 2.83 19.47 -8.65
N VAL A 26 1.99 19.80 -7.66
CA VAL A 26 1.33 21.11 -7.58
C VAL A 26 2.26 22.23 -7.07
N GLU A 27 3.40 21.89 -6.48
CA GLU A 27 4.40 22.89 -6.05
C GLU A 27 5.30 23.39 -7.18
N ALA A 28 5.24 22.75 -8.36
CA ALA A 28 5.96 23.24 -9.53
C ALA A 28 5.54 24.70 -9.85
N PRO A 29 6.49 25.59 -10.17
CA PRO A 29 6.18 27.00 -10.44
C PRO A 29 5.33 27.21 -11.69
N ASP A 30 5.27 26.20 -12.58
CA ASP A 30 4.50 26.20 -13.80
C ASP A 30 3.23 25.32 -13.74
N PHE A 31 2.87 24.85 -12.52
CA PHE A 31 1.62 24.14 -12.31
C PHE A 31 0.42 25.01 -12.69
N ASP A 32 -0.51 24.44 -13.41
CA ASP A 32 -1.69 25.14 -13.91
C ASP A 32 -2.87 24.17 -14.12
N ILE A 33 -4.11 24.67 -13.93
CA ILE A 33 -5.32 23.95 -14.31
C ILE A 33 -5.71 24.39 -15.73
N LEU A 34 -5.87 23.42 -16.62
CA LEU A 34 -6.15 23.64 -18.02
C LEU A 34 -7.64 23.64 -18.33
N LEU A 35 -8.33 22.63 -17.80
CA LEU A 35 -9.76 22.38 -18.00
C LEU A 35 -10.40 21.98 -16.68
N ILE A 36 -11.65 22.40 -16.49
CA ILE A 36 -12.51 21.98 -15.37
C ILE A 36 -13.85 21.56 -15.97
N SER A 37 -14.25 20.32 -15.73
CA SER A 37 -15.61 19.87 -16.05
C SER A 37 -16.37 19.55 -14.76
N TYR A 38 -17.62 19.99 -14.66
CA TYR A 38 -18.45 19.76 -13.49
C TYR A 38 -19.95 19.58 -13.83
N ILE A 39 -20.63 18.94 -12.91
CA ILE A 39 -22.08 18.71 -12.98
C ILE A 39 -22.67 18.69 -11.58
N PHE A 40 -23.90 19.16 -11.41
CA PHE A 40 -24.67 18.96 -10.17
C PHE A 40 -25.60 17.76 -10.30
N ASP A 41 -25.89 17.10 -9.17
CA ASP A 41 -26.75 15.91 -9.11
C ASP A 41 -28.22 16.15 -9.50
N ASP A 42 -28.67 17.41 -9.46
CA ASP A 42 -29.97 17.86 -9.93
C ASP A 42 -30.03 18.20 -11.43
N TRP A 43 -28.90 18.09 -12.15
CA TRP A 43 -28.81 18.31 -13.59
C TRP A 43 -28.95 17.03 -14.38
N GLY A 44 -29.48 17.12 -15.62
CA GLY A 44 -29.38 16.01 -16.59
C GLY A 44 -27.92 15.84 -17.09
N GLU A 45 -27.55 14.63 -17.42
CA GLU A 45 -26.18 14.28 -17.88
C GLU A 45 -25.68 15.12 -19.06
N ASP A 46 -26.56 15.60 -19.92
CA ASP A 46 -26.22 16.47 -21.05
C ASP A 46 -25.74 17.87 -20.61
N ASN A 47 -25.97 18.23 -19.35
CA ASN A 47 -25.67 19.55 -18.81
C ASN A 47 -24.30 19.66 -18.11
N VAL A 48 -23.39 18.71 -18.33
CA VAL A 48 -22.00 18.86 -17.87
C VAL A 48 -21.41 20.14 -18.47
N LYS A 49 -20.98 21.05 -17.61
CA LYS A 49 -20.26 22.27 -17.99
C LYS A 49 -18.77 22.01 -18.05
N THR A 50 -18.08 22.60 -19.03
CA THR A 50 -16.62 22.53 -19.18
C THR A 50 -16.06 23.94 -19.29
N ILE A 51 -15.18 24.31 -18.38
CA ILE A 51 -14.46 25.57 -18.34
C ILE A 51 -13.11 25.36 -19.04
N ASP A 52 -12.85 26.16 -20.05
CA ASP A 52 -11.54 26.33 -20.66
C ASP A 52 -10.79 27.43 -19.90
N CYS A 53 -9.79 27.08 -19.10
CA CYS A 53 -9.11 28.06 -18.24
C CYS A 53 -8.29 29.11 -19.02
N PHE A 54 -8.07 28.90 -20.33
CA PHE A 54 -7.44 29.89 -21.21
C PHE A 54 -8.44 30.90 -21.80
N ASP A 55 -9.75 30.56 -21.80
CA ASP A 55 -10.82 31.40 -22.36
C ASP A 55 -12.11 31.14 -21.55
N ALA A 56 -12.03 31.38 -20.23
CA ALA A 56 -13.09 31.05 -19.32
C ALA A 56 -14.24 32.07 -19.38
N ASP A 57 -15.48 31.58 -19.45
CA ASP A 57 -16.68 32.39 -19.20
C ASP A 57 -16.69 32.81 -17.71
N PRO A 58 -16.70 34.13 -17.42
CA PRO A 58 -16.61 34.63 -16.05
C PRO A 58 -17.78 34.18 -15.15
N ASP A 59 -18.99 34.08 -15.69
CA ASP A 59 -20.18 33.68 -14.93
C ASP A 59 -20.12 32.18 -14.60
N MET A 60 -19.68 31.37 -15.52
CA MET A 60 -19.47 29.93 -15.30
C MET A 60 -18.33 29.66 -14.30
N MET A 61 -17.24 30.41 -14.36
CA MET A 61 -16.13 30.32 -13.41
C MET A 61 -16.58 30.73 -12.00
N ALA A 62 -17.36 31.81 -11.88
CA ALA A 62 -17.92 32.28 -10.61
C ALA A 62 -18.85 31.22 -9.99
N GLU A 63 -19.77 30.66 -10.76
CA GLU A 63 -20.68 29.59 -10.32
C GLU A 63 -19.88 28.38 -9.79
N PHE A 64 -18.83 27.95 -10.53
CA PHE A 64 -18.00 26.84 -10.12
C PHE A 64 -17.26 27.13 -8.82
N CYS A 65 -16.61 28.29 -8.71
CA CYS A 65 -15.84 28.66 -7.51
C CYS A 65 -16.74 28.83 -6.28
N GLU A 66 -17.91 29.43 -6.42
CA GLU A 66 -18.89 29.54 -5.34
C GLU A 66 -19.33 28.16 -4.85
N ALA A 67 -19.69 27.26 -5.76
CA ALA A 67 -20.11 25.90 -5.41
C ALA A 67 -18.96 25.07 -4.81
N LEU A 68 -17.75 25.23 -5.31
CA LEU A 68 -16.56 24.52 -4.79
C LEU A 68 -16.26 24.93 -3.35
N LEU A 69 -16.46 26.19 -2.99
CA LEU A 69 -16.17 26.74 -1.67
C LEU A 69 -17.36 26.66 -0.69
N ASP A 70 -18.54 26.26 -1.16
CA ASP A 70 -19.70 26.08 -0.30
C ASP A 70 -19.58 24.77 0.50
N PRO A 71 -19.49 24.81 1.84
CA PRO A 71 -19.41 23.62 2.69
C PRO A 71 -20.71 22.79 2.70
N GLN A 72 -21.82 23.31 2.19
CA GLN A 72 -23.07 22.58 2.08
C GLN A 72 -23.17 21.75 0.79
N ILE A 73 -22.26 21.96 -0.16
CA ILE A 73 -22.16 21.18 -1.39
C ILE A 73 -21.09 20.11 -1.21
N VAL A 74 -21.48 18.84 -1.37
CA VAL A 74 -20.55 17.70 -1.37
C VAL A 74 -19.90 17.59 -2.74
N LYS A 75 -18.58 17.58 -2.80
CA LYS A 75 -17.81 17.41 -4.03
C LYS A 75 -17.50 15.93 -4.25
N THR A 76 -17.61 15.43 -5.50
CA THR A 76 -17.22 14.07 -5.88
C THR A 76 -16.22 14.10 -7.03
N ALA A 77 -15.27 13.20 -6.99
CA ALA A 77 -14.33 12.96 -8.08
C ALA A 77 -13.87 11.51 -8.07
N PHE A 78 -13.41 10.98 -9.21
CA PHE A 78 -12.96 9.58 -9.24
C PHE A 78 -11.71 9.35 -8.38
N ASN A 79 -10.80 10.30 -8.30
CA ASN A 79 -9.63 10.29 -7.40
C ASN A 79 -9.56 11.60 -6.62
N ALA A 80 -10.53 11.84 -5.76
CA ALA A 80 -10.76 13.12 -5.11
C ALA A 80 -9.54 13.74 -4.40
N ASN A 81 -8.54 12.96 -4.02
CA ASN A 81 -7.26 13.49 -3.51
C ASN A 81 -6.56 14.37 -4.55
N PHE A 82 -6.60 13.99 -5.82
CA PHE A 82 -5.97 14.74 -6.90
C PHE A 82 -6.67 16.08 -7.14
N GLU A 83 -7.98 16.06 -7.36
CA GLU A 83 -8.78 17.26 -7.62
C GLU A 83 -8.71 18.22 -6.43
N ARG A 84 -8.87 17.69 -5.20
CA ARG A 84 -8.84 18.46 -3.96
C ARG A 84 -7.51 19.19 -3.78
N THR A 85 -6.39 18.49 -3.99
CA THR A 85 -5.03 19.05 -3.83
C THR A 85 -4.72 20.08 -4.91
N CYS A 86 -5.06 19.79 -6.18
CA CYS A 86 -4.85 20.71 -7.30
C CYS A 86 -5.68 21.98 -7.17
N LEU A 87 -6.97 21.86 -6.83
CA LEU A 87 -7.86 23.01 -6.65
C LEU A 87 -7.50 23.84 -5.43
N ALA A 88 -7.06 23.21 -4.34
CA ALA A 88 -6.57 23.92 -3.15
C ALA A 88 -5.35 24.80 -3.50
N LYS A 89 -4.40 24.25 -4.25
CA LYS A 89 -3.21 25.00 -4.71
C LYS A 89 -3.58 26.12 -5.66
N TRP A 90 -4.46 25.84 -6.62
CA TRP A 90 -4.84 26.81 -7.65
C TRP A 90 -5.58 28.01 -7.08
N LEU A 91 -6.55 27.77 -6.16
CA LEU A 91 -7.31 28.85 -5.50
C LEU A 91 -6.60 29.46 -4.28
N GLN A 92 -5.51 28.87 -3.82
CA GLN A 92 -4.83 29.25 -2.56
C GLN A 92 -5.82 29.23 -1.36
N LYS A 93 -6.69 28.22 -1.35
CA LYS A 93 -7.70 27.99 -0.29
C LYS A 93 -7.72 26.53 0.12
N PRO A 94 -7.93 26.23 1.41
CA PRO A 94 -8.06 24.85 1.86
C PRO A 94 -9.29 24.20 1.26
N MET A 95 -9.17 22.91 0.97
CA MET A 95 -10.28 22.04 0.52
C MET A 95 -10.47 20.93 1.57
N PRO A 96 -11.32 21.15 2.61
CA PRO A 96 -11.51 20.17 3.69
C PRO A 96 -11.97 18.81 3.14
N PRO A 97 -11.31 17.70 3.49
CA PRO A 97 -11.67 16.38 2.95
C PRO A 97 -13.08 15.91 3.38
N GLU A 98 -13.62 16.45 4.45
CA GLU A 98 -14.99 16.18 4.93
C GLU A 98 -16.07 16.53 3.89
N GLU A 99 -15.79 17.53 3.06
CA GLU A 99 -16.68 18.00 2.00
C GLU A 99 -16.56 17.16 0.71
N TRP A 100 -15.65 16.20 0.66
CA TRP A 100 -15.38 15.41 -0.54
C TRP A 100 -15.78 13.94 -0.38
N ARG A 101 -16.11 13.30 -1.50
CA ARG A 101 -16.35 11.86 -1.60
C ARG A 101 -15.55 11.31 -2.79
N CYS A 102 -14.78 10.26 -2.55
CA CYS A 102 -13.93 9.66 -3.57
C CYS A 102 -14.63 8.45 -4.21
N THR A 103 -14.98 8.57 -5.49
CA THR A 103 -15.64 7.50 -6.26
C THR A 103 -14.71 6.28 -6.45
N MET A 104 -13.39 6.50 -6.58
CA MET A 104 -12.40 5.42 -6.60
C MET A 104 -12.43 4.60 -5.31
N VAL A 105 -12.47 5.25 -4.15
CA VAL A 105 -12.56 4.56 -2.86
C VAL A 105 -13.85 3.73 -2.79
N LYS A 106 -14.97 4.29 -3.22
CA LYS A 106 -16.23 3.55 -3.28
C LYS A 106 -16.14 2.32 -4.19
N ALA A 107 -15.52 2.43 -5.36
CA ALA A 107 -15.27 1.29 -6.24
C ALA A 107 -14.37 0.24 -5.58
N LEU A 108 -13.29 0.66 -4.91
CA LEU A 108 -12.37 -0.22 -4.19
C LEU A 108 -13.04 -0.99 -3.05
N THR A 109 -13.99 -0.37 -2.32
CA THR A 109 -14.76 -1.06 -1.26
C THR A 109 -15.60 -2.22 -1.79
N LEU A 110 -15.92 -2.21 -3.09
CA LEU A 110 -16.63 -3.26 -3.79
C LEU A 110 -15.72 -4.23 -4.55
N GLY A 111 -14.40 -4.08 -4.39
CA GLY A 111 -13.42 -4.94 -5.03
C GLY A 111 -13.18 -4.64 -6.51
N LEU A 112 -13.72 -3.53 -7.02
CA LEU A 112 -13.58 -3.07 -8.40
C LEU A 112 -12.19 -2.46 -8.67
N PRO A 113 -11.79 -2.28 -9.94
CA PRO A 113 -10.55 -1.60 -10.29
C PRO A 113 -10.48 -0.15 -9.77
N GLY A 114 -9.29 0.27 -9.31
CA GLY A 114 -9.04 1.62 -8.81
C GLY A 114 -8.68 2.64 -9.89
N ASN A 115 -9.19 2.50 -11.11
CA ASN A 115 -9.06 3.48 -12.18
C ASN A 115 -10.37 3.61 -12.95
N LEU A 116 -10.64 4.80 -13.45
CA LEU A 116 -11.93 5.17 -14.04
C LEU A 116 -12.33 4.24 -15.21
N ALA A 117 -11.41 3.98 -16.15
CA ALA A 117 -11.68 3.10 -17.29
C ALA A 117 -12.00 1.68 -16.83
N GLY A 118 -11.13 1.08 -16.00
CA GLY A 118 -11.34 -0.29 -15.51
C GLY A 118 -12.58 -0.44 -14.65
N ALA A 119 -12.94 0.56 -13.83
CA ALA A 119 -14.18 0.53 -13.05
C ALA A 119 -15.41 0.59 -13.96
N GLY A 120 -15.40 1.44 -14.98
CA GLY A 120 -16.45 1.52 -15.99
C GLY A 120 -16.64 0.21 -16.76
N GLU A 121 -15.54 -0.38 -17.23
CA GLU A 121 -15.55 -1.70 -17.92
C GLU A 121 -16.06 -2.81 -16.99
N ALA A 122 -15.57 -2.88 -15.74
CA ALA A 122 -16.00 -3.90 -14.77
C ALA A 122 -17.49 -3.80 -14.41
N LEU A 123 -18.06 -2.60 -14.47
CA LEU A 123 -19.49 -2.33 -14.26
C LEU A 123 -20.33 -2.52 -15.54
N GLY A 124 -19.71 -2.84 -16.67
CA GLY A 124 -20.41 -2.99 -17.95
C GLY A 124 -21.12 -1.71 -18.38
N LEU A 125 -20.42 -0.56 -18.33
CA LEU A 125 -20.94 0.68 -18.88
C LEU A 125 -21.03 0.57 -20.42
N PRO A 126 -22.05 1.17 -21.05
CA PRO A 126 -22.14 1.19 -22.50
C PRO A 126 -20.98 2.02 -23.09
N PRO A 127 -20.55 1.75 -24.35
CA PRO A 127 -19.36 2.35 -24.94
C PRO A 127 -19.34 3.89 -24.89
N GLU A 128 -20.49 4.54 -25.06
CA GLU A 128 -20.65 6.00 -25.03
C GLU A 128 -20.49 6.61 -23.61
N LYS A 129 -20.49 5.76 -22.57
CA LYS A 129 -20.30 6.15 -21.17
C LYS A 129 -18.90 5.77 -20.64
N LEU A 130 -18.10 5.10 -21.45
CA LEU A 130 -16.73 4.72 -21.08
C LEU A 130 -15.77 5.89 -21.28
N LYS A 131 -14.66 5.83 -20.54
CA LYS A 131 -13.53 6.74 -20.71
C LYS A 131 -12.96 6.66 -22.11
N ASP A 132 -12.71 7.82 -22.75
CA ASP A 132 -12.15 7.88 -24.09
C ASP A 132 -10.68 7.37 -24.11
N PRO A 133 -10.36 6.36 -24.91
CA PRO A 133 -9.00 5.82 -25.01
C PRO A 133 -7.98 6.81 -25.59
N GLN A 134 -8.40 7.85 -26.31
CA GLN A 134 -7.52 8.88 -26.86
C GLN A 134 -6.92 9.79 -25.78
N GLY A 135 -7.49 9.81 -24.58
CA GLY A 135 -7.08 10.68 -23.47
C GLY A 135 -5.61 10.61 -23.13
N LYS A 136 -5.00 9.42 -23.18
CA LYS A 136 -3.55 9.25 -22.91
C LYS A 136 -2.67 10.07 -23.85
N ALA A 137 -3.04 10.18 -25.13
CA ALA A 137 -2.31 10.98 -26.11
C ALA A 137 -2.52 12.47 -25.90
N LEU A 138 -3.73 12.88 -25.51
CA LEU A 138 -4.08 14.27 -25.22
C LEU A 138 -3.39 14.77 -23.95
N ILE A 139 -3.42 13.99 -22.86
CA ILE A 139 -2.68 14.26 -21.61
C ILE A 139 -1.19 14.40 -21.90
N ARG A 140 -0.60 13.47 -22.68
CA ARG A 140 0.82 13.56 -23.03
C ARG A 140 1.13 14.83 -23.84
N PHE A 141 0.20 15.33 -24.63
CA PHE A 141 0.39 16.49 -25.47
C PHE A 141 0.24 17.81 -24.70
N PHE A 142 -0.80 17.95 -23.86
CA PHE A 142 -1.10 19.22 -23.18
C PHE A 142 -0.65 19.28 -21.72
N SER A 143 -0.64 18.15 -20.99
CA SER A 143 -0.41 18.10 -19.54
C SER A 143 1.04 17.79 -19.16
N LYS A 144 1.91 17.50 -20.12
CA LYS A 144 3.33 17.22 -19.88
C LYS A 144 4.25 18.10 -20.72
N PRO A 145 5.47 18.34 -20.27
CA PRO A 145 6.49 19.04 -21.06
C PRO A 145 6.75 18.34 -22.40
N CYS A 146 6.96 19.10 -23.43
CA CYS A 146 7.42 18.58 -24.72
C CYS A 146 8.90 18.92 -24.96
N LYS A 147 9.61 18.07 -25.69
CA LYS A 147 10.99 18.32 -26.06
C LYS A 147 11.07 19.48 -27.03
N PRO A 148 11.94 20.49 -26.79
CA PRO A 148 12.17 21.57 -27.74
C PRO A 148 12.81 21.00 -29.01
N THR A 149 12.22 21.35 -30.16
CA THR A 149 12.69 20.95 -31.48
C THR A 149 12.59 22.12 -32.46
N ARG A 150 13.31 22.07 -33.59
CA ARG A 150 13.19 23.09 -34.61
C ARG A 150 11.77 23.17 -35.16
N THR A 151 11.09 22.04 -35.28
CA THR A 151 9.74 21.94 -35.87
C THR A 151 8.65 22.47 -34.96
N ASN A 152 8.87 22.45 -33.64
CA ASN A 152 7.90 22.99 -32.68
C ASN A 152 8.25 24.39 -32.18
N GLY A 153 9.22 25.09 -32.83
CA GLY A 153 9.65 26.44 -32.44
C GLY A 153 10.36 26.50 -31.08
N GLN A 154 11.08 25.44 -30.70
CA GLN A 154 11.83 25.31 -29.43
C GLN A 154 10.96 25.39 -28.15
N ARG A 155 9.66 25.16 -28.25
CA ARG A 155 8.77 25.21 -27.08
C ARG A 155 8.92 23.98 -26.21
N THR A 156 8.69 24.17 -24.91
CA THR A 156 8.70 23.14 -23.87
C THR A 156 7.30 22.76 -23.39
N ARG A 157 6.26 23.53 -23.76
CA ARG A 157 4.85 23.30 -23.42
C ARG A 157 3.96 23.49 -24.64
N ASN A 158 2.95 22.63 -24.81
CA ASN A 158 1.90 22.84 -25.81
C ASN A 158 0.71 23.58 -25.18
N LEU A 159 0.21 24.59 -25.88
CA LEU A 159 -0.93 25.42 -25.53
C LEU A 159 -2.08 25.19 -26.53
N PRO A 160 -3.32 25.60 -26.25
CA PRO A 160 -4.48 25.39 -27.12
C PRO A 160 -4.26 25.80 -28.59
N GLN A 161 -3.61 26.94 -28.81
CA GLN A 161 -3.34 27.47 -30.17
C GLN A 161 -2.38 26.63 -30.98
N HIS A 162 -1.59 25.72 -30.36
CA HIS A 162 -0.64 24.88 -31.08
C HIS A 162 -1.31 23.71 -31.83
N ASP A 163 -2.49 23.29 -31.37
CA ASP A 163 -3.35 22.30 -32.01
C ASP A 163 -4.81 22.46 -31.54
N PRO A 164 -5.55 23.42 -32.11
CA PRO A 164 -6.93 23.70 -31.68
C PRO A 164 -7.86 22.50 -31.85
N ALA A 165 -7.62 21.62 -32.82
CA ALA A 165 -8.45 20.43 -33.01
C ALA A 165 -8.27 19.43 -31.86
N LYS A 166 -7.02 19.15 -31.48
CA LYS A 166 -6.75 18.32 -30.27
C LYS A 166 -7.26 18.98 -28.99
N TRP A 167 -7.25 20.33 -28.91
CA TRP A 167 -7.78 21.02 -27.75
C TRP A 167 -9.29 20.80 -27.59
N GLN A 168 -10.05 20.85 -28.69
CA GLN A 168 -11.48 20.51 -28.65
C GLN A 168 -11.74 19.06 -28.23
N LEU A 169 -10.92 18.12 -28.72
CA LEU A 169 -10.98 16.73 -28.26
C LEU A 169 -10.65 16.61 -26.77
N TYR A 170 -9.72 17.42 -26.28
CA TYR A 170 -9.34 17.39 -24.85
C TYR A 170 -10.44 17.92 -23.95
N LYS A 171 -11.16 18.96 -24.37
CA LYS A 171 -12.38 19.42 -23.68
C LYS A 171 -13.46 18.33 -23.66
N SER A 172 -13.69 17.67 -24.78
CA SER A 172 -14.65 16.56 -24.84
C SER A 172 -14.24 15.38 -23.95
N TYR A 173 -12.93 15.08 -23.88
CA TYR A 173 -12.37 14.06 -23.00
C TYR A 173 -12.60 14.38 -21.53
N ASN A 174 -12.26 15.57 -21.03
CA ASN A 174 -12.49 16.01 -19.66
C ASN A 174 -13.98 15.96 -19.29
N ARG A 175 -14.87 16.40 -20.21
CA ARG A 175 -16.32 16.25 -20.04
C ARG A 175 -16.74 14.80 -19.91
N GLN A 176 -16.18 13.91 -20.73
CA GLN A 176 -16.50 12.47 -20.71
C GLN A 176 -16.07 11.80 -19.40
N ASP A 177 -14.97 12.21 -18.77
CA ASP A 177 -14.51 11.66 -17.50
C ASP A 177 -15.51 11.94 -16.36
N VAL A 178 -16.15 13.14 -16.33
CA VAL A 178 -17.27 13.45 -15.43
C VAL A 178 -18.49 12.57 -15.71
N VAL A 179 -18.88 12.41 -16.97
CA VAL A 179 -20.02 11.54 -17.34
C VAL A 179 -19.78 10.10 -16.90
N THR A 180 -18.58 9.58 -17.13
CA THR A 180 -18.19 8.23 -16.73
C THR A 180 -18.21 8.08 -15.20
N GLU A 181 -17.66 9.03 -14.46
CA GLU A 181 -17.63 9.03 -12.99
C GLU A 181 -19.06 9.05 -12.40
N GLN A 182 -19.94 9.92 -12.90
CA GLN A 182 -21.32 10.01 -12.43
C GLN A 182 -22.12 8.72 -12.73
N GLU A 183 -21.90 8.10 -13.87
CA GLU A 183 -22.54 6.82 -14.19
C GLU A 183 -22.06 5.69 -13.26
N ILE A 184 -20.77 5.67 -12.93
CA ILE A 184 -20.22 4.75 -11.91
C ILE A 184 -20.89 5.01 -10.56
N LEU A 185 -20.96 6.26 -10.09
CA LEU A 185 -21.62 6.61 -8.83
C LEU A 185 -23.08 6.17 -8.80
N ARG A 186 -23.81 6.40 -9.88
CA ARG A 186 -25.22 6.00 -10.01
C ARG A 186 -25.38 4.48 -9.87
N LYS A 187 -24.54 3.68 -10.56
CA LYS A 187 -24.56 2.22 -10.42
C LYS A 187 -24.17 1.75 -9.02
N LEU A 188 -23.23 2.43 -8.36
CA LEU A 188 -22.79 2.09 -7.03
C LEU A 188 -23.64 2.65 -5.89
N SER A 189 -24.63 3.50 -6.17
CA SER A 189 -25.49 4.17 -5.17
C SER A 189 -26.27 3.21 -4.28
N ILE A 190 -26.63 2.03 -4.81
CA ILE A 190 -27.34 0.97 -4.08
C ILE A 190 -26.48 0.32 -2.98
N TYR A 191 -25.16 0.43 -3.07
CA TYR A 191 -24.23 -0.10 -2.08
C TYR A 191 -23.80 1.01 -1.12
N LYS A 192 -24.38 1.02 0.08
CA LYS A 192 -24.09 2.04 1.07
C LYS A 192 -22.71 1.80 1.71
N THR A 193 -21.88 2.85 1.76
CA THR A 193 -20.64 2.90 2.54
C THR A 193 -21.00 3.43 3.95
N PRO A 194 -20.48 2.82 5.04
CA PRO A 194 -20.66 3.38 6.38
C PRO A 194 -20.06 4.79 6.49
N GLU A 195 -20.70 5.69 7.22
CA GLU A 195 -20.19 7.05 7.44
C GLU A 195 -18.82 7.04 8.14
N SER A 196 -18.60 6.08 9.05
CA SER A 196 -17.30 5.87 9.70
C SER A 196 -16.14 5.63 8.72
N GLU A 197 -16.41 5.05 7.54
CA GLU A 197 -15.38 4.91 6.49
C GLU A 197 -15.10 6.23 5.78
N GLN A 198 -16.08 7.11 5.68
CA GLN A 198 -15.92 8.46 5.15
C GLN A 198 -15.13 9.35 6.13
N GLU A 199 -15.46 9.30 7.41
CA GLU A 199 -14.69 9.98 8.47
C GLU A 199 -13.24 9.50 8.51
N LEU A 200 -13.05 8.21 8.37
CA LEU A 200 -11.70 7.62 8.32
C LEU A 200 -10.95 8.01 7.05
N TRP A 201 -11.63 8.12 5.90
CA TRP A 201 -11.02 8.63 4.68
C TRP A 201 -10.61 10.11 4.84
N ALA A 202 -11.41 10.92 5.50
CA ALA A 202 -11.05 12.31 5.80
C ALA A 202 -9.81 12.38 6.69
N LEU A 203 -9.72 11.55 7.74
CA LEU A 203 -8.52 11.43 8.57
C LEU A 203 -7.28 10.99 7.76
N ASP A 204 -7.44 10.01 6.86
CA ASP A 204 -6.37 9.60 5.94
C ASP A 204 -5.89 10.75 5.06
N GLN A 205 -6.81 11.58 4.56
CA GLN A 205 -6.45 12.75 3.76
C GLN A 205 -5.69 13.79 4.61
N HIS A 206 -6.10 14.03 5.84
CA HIS A 206 -5.35 14.91 6.76
C HIS A 206 -3.94 14.38 7.03
N MET A 207 -3.77 13.08 7.24
CA MET A 207 -2.43 12.48 7.37
C MET A 207 -1.59 12.67 6.11
N ASN A 208 -2.18 12.45 4.93
CA ASN A 208 -1.48 12.67 3.65
C ASN A 208 -1.16 14.14 3.39
N ASP A 209 -2.04 15.07 3.79
CA ASP A 209 -1.81 16.53 3.67
C ASP A 209 -0.69 17.01 4.61
N ASN A 210 -0.65 16.48 5.84
CA ASN A 210 0.41 16.79 6.79
C ASN A 210 1.75 16.18 6.34
N GLY A 211 1.72 14.92 5.90
CA GLY A 211 2.93 14.18 5.52
C GLY A 211 3.90 13.97 6.69
N VAL A 212 5.09 13.48 6.39
CA VAL A 212 6.16 13.22 7.35
C VAL A 212 7.45 13.92 6.92
N ALA A 213 8.19 14.50 7.87
CA ALA A 213 9.45 15.16 7.58
C ALA A 213 10.56 14.16 7.19
N LEU A 214 11.45 14.59 6.31
CA LEU A 214 12.61 13.83 5.84
C LEU A 214 13.91 14.53 6.18
N ASP A 215 14.92 13.76 6.54
CA ASP A 215 16.30 14.20 6.66
C ASP A 215 16.93 14.35 5.26
N ILE A 216 16.53 15.40 4.54
CA ILE A 216 16.98 15.64 3.17
C ILE A 216 18.50 15.72 3.06
N PRO A 217 19.24 16.42 3.94
CA PRO A 217 20.70 16.46 3.88
C PRO A 217 21.36 15.08 3.93
N MET A 218 20.87 14.17 4.77
CA MET A 218 21.37 12.78 4.80
C MET A 218 21.01 12.03 3.52
N VAL A 219 19.78 12.19 3.04
CA VAL A 219 19.30 11.53 1.81
C VAL A 219 20.12 11.96 0.59
N GLU A 220 20.43 13.26 0.46
CA GLU A 220 21.25 13.80 -0.63
C GLU A 220 22.65 13.20 -0.63
N LYS A 221 23.33 13.15 0.52
CA LYS A 221 24.67 12.55 0.65
C LYS A 221 24.68 11.06 0.27
N ILE A 222 23.68 10.31 0.71
CA ILE A 222 23.54 8.88 0.33
C ILE A 222 23.37 8.72 -1.17
N VAL A 223 22.50 9.53 -1.81
CA VAL A 223 22.24 9.45 -3.26
C VAL A 223 23.47 9.85 -4.06
N GLU A 224 24.17 10.92 -3.65
CA GLU A 224 25.41 11.36 -4.29
C GLU A 224 26.50 10.26 -4.23
N TYR A 225 26.72 9.70 -3.04
CA TYR A 225 27.69 8.63 -2.85
C TYR A 225 27.31 7.37 -3.66
N ASP A 226 26.08 6.90 -3.61
CA ASP A 226 25.63 5.71 -4.35
C ASP A 226 25.75 5.92 -5.86
N THR A 227 25.43 7.12 -6.36
CA THR A 227 25.54 7.44 -7.77
C THR A 227 26.99 7.34 -8.25
N ARG A 228 27.92 7.94 -7.52
CA ARG A 228 29.36 7.83 -7.79
C ARG A 228 29.85 6.38 -7.72
N ARG A 229 29.47 5.67 -6.64
CA ARG A 229 29.90 4.28 -6.42
C ARG A 229 29.36 3.33 -7.49
N ARG A 230 28.12 3.52 -7.95
CA ARG A 230 27.55 2.75 -9.06
C ARG A 230 28.30 2.98 -10.37
N GLN A 231 28.71 4.21 -10.63
CA GLN A 231 29.49 4.53 -11.81
C GLN A 231 30.86 3.83 -11.75
N GLU A 232 31.58 3.92 -10.63
CA GLU A 232 32.84 3.22 -10.41
C GLU A 232 32.72 1.69 -10.61
N LEU A 233 31.71 1.08 -10.00
CA LEU A 233 31.43 -0.36 -10.16
C LEU A 233 31.07 -0.75 -11.59
N GLN A 234 30.37 0.12 -12.31
CA GLN A 234 30.03 -0.13 -13.71
C GLN A 234 31.27 -0.05 -14.60
N GLU A 235 32.15 0.91 -14.37
CA GLU A 235 33.42 1.06 -15.08
C GLU A 235 34.33 -0.14 -14.78
N GLU A 236 34.48 -0.54 -13.52
CA GLU A 236 35.22 -1.76 -13.11
C GLU A 236 34.67 -3.01 -13.81
N ALA A 237 33.35 -3.19 -13.84
CA ALA A 237 32.74 -4.32 -14.53
C ALA A 237 32.98 -4.31 -16.06
N GLN A 238 33.02 -3.12 -16.67
CA GLN A 238 33.37 -2.98 -18.08
C GLN A 238 34.84 -3.34 -18.36
N GLU A 239 35.76 -2.91 -17.50
CA GLU A 239 37.18 -3.25 -17.59
C GLU A 239 37.41 -4.76 -17.43
N LEU A 240 36.81 -5.39 -16.40
CA LEU A 240 36.95 -6.80 -16.12
C LEU A 240 36.36 -7.71 -17.21
N THR A 241 35.25 -7.30 -17.79
CA THR A 241 34.51 -8.14 -18.76
C THR A 241 34.78 -7.81 -20.22
N GLY A 242 35.24 -6.61 -20.52
CA GLY A 242 35.31 -6.07 -21.88
C GLY A 242 33.93 -5.81 -22.53
N LEU A 243 32.83 -5.94 -21.78
CA LEU A 243 31.47 -5.77 -22.26
C LEU A 243 31.09 -4.30 -22.32
N LYS A 244 30.41 -3.88 -23.39
CA LYS A 244 29.87 -2.53 -23.50
C LYS A 244 28.78 -2.24 -22.46
N ASN A 245 28.02 -3.27 -22.09
CA ASN A 245 26.98 -3.18 -21.07
C ASN A 245 26.97 -4.45 -20.19
N PRO A 246 27.76 -4.49 -19.10
CA PRO A 246 27.80 -5.61 -18.16
C PRO A 246 26.45 -5.88 -17.47
N ASN A 247 25.53 -4.90 -17.46
CA ASN A 247 24.20 -5.06 -16.89
C ASN A 247 23.23 -5.82 -17.83
N SER A 248 23.58 -6.01 -19.10
CA SER A 248 22.79 -6.82 -20.03
C SER A 248 22.90 -8.30 -19.68
N LEU A 249 21.76 -8.90 -19.26
CA LEU A 249 21.69 -10.32 -18.89
C LEU A 249 22.22 -11.24 -20.02
N ALA A 250 21.94 -10.92 -21.27
CA ALA A 250 22.37 -11.71 -22.40
C ALA A 250 23.89 -11.63 -22.63
N GLN A 251 24.48 -10.43 -22.48
CA GLN A 251 25.93 -10.24 -22.63
C GLN A 251 26.69 -10.90 -21.46
N LEU A 252 26.19 -10.69 -20.23
CA LEU A 252 26.81 -11.25 -19.05
C LEU A 252 26.79 -12.79 -19.05
N LYS A 253 25.67 -13.41 -19.40
CA LYS A 253 25.59 -14.89 -19.51
C LYS A 253 26.57 -15.45 -20.53
N ARG A 254 26.74 -14.80 -21.70
CA ARG A 254 27.70 -15.22 -22.71
C ARG A 254 29.14 -15.14 -22.16
N TRP A 255 29.47 -14.01 -21.53
CA TRP A 255 30.79 -13.83 -20.94
C TRP A 255 31.07 -14.85 -19.83
N LEU A 256 30.11 -15.16 -18.97
CA LEU A 256 30.24 -16.21 -17.93
C LEU A 256 30.53 -17.58 -18.55
N ALA A 257 29.84 -17.95 -19.62
CA ALA A 257 30.11 -19.19 -20.34
C ALA A 257 31.49 -19.21 -20.96
N GLU A 258 32.01 -18.10 -21.50
CA GLU A 258 33.36 -17.93 -22.00
C GLU A 258 34.42 -18.08 -20.89
N GLN A 259 34.05 -17.77 -19.63
CA GLN A 259 34.92 -18.01 -18.45
C GLN A 259 34.74 -19.42 -17.87
N GLY A 260 34.00 -20.31 -18.52
CA GLY A 260 33.76 -21.69 -18.06
C GLY A 260 32.68 -21.82 -16.99
N VAL A 261 31.90 -20.78 -16.73
CA VAL A 261 30.82 -20.78 -15.71
C VAL A 261 29.46 -20.74 -16.41
N GLU A 262 28.77 -21.88 -16.45
CA GLU A 262 27.42 -21.96 -17.02
C GLU A 262 26.34 -21.59 -15.96
N MET A 263 25.59 -20.53 -16.22
CA MET A 263 24.46 -20.12 -15.36
C MET A 263 23.16 -20.07 -16.19
N THR A 264 22.16 -20.81 -15.76
CA THR A 264 20.83 -20.82 -16.40
C THR A 264 20.11 -19.49 -16.22
N SER A 265 20.32 -18.85 -15.07
CA SER A 265 19.79 -17.50 -14.76
C SER A 265 20.84 -16.69 -13.96
N VAL A 266 20.67 -15.36 -13.96
CA VAL A 266 21.52 -14.41 -13.20
C VAL A 266 20.62 -13.65 -12.23
N THR A 267 19.81 -14.40 -11.47
CA THR A 267 18.97 -13.89 -10.37
C THR A 267 19.77 -13.79 -9.08
N LYS A 268 19.25 -13.07 -8.10
CA LYS A 268 19.90 -12.94 -6.78
C LYS A 268 20.25 -14.31 -6.17
N ASP A 269 19.32 -15.26 -6.25
CA ASP A 269 19.48 -16.58 -5.64
C ASP A 269 20.58 -17.40 -6.35
N THR A 270 20.56 -17.42 -7.70
CA THR A 270 21.56 -18.15 -8.47
C THR A 270 22.96 -17.54 -8.35
N ILE A 271 23.08 -16.20 -8.24
CA ILE A 271 24.36 -15.54 -7.98
C ILE A 271 24.85 -15.88 -6.56
N THR A 272 23.97 -15.84 -5.56
CA THR A 272 24.33 -16.19 -4.17
C THR A 272 24.81 -17.63 -4.06
N GLU A 273 24.21 -18.55 -4.81
CA GLU A 273 24.64 -19.94 -4.88
C GLU A 273 26.02 -20.07 -5.55
N ALA A 274 26.20 -19.42 -6.70
CA ALA A 274 27.51 -19.43 -7.42
C ALA A 274 28.65 -18.84 -6.57
N LEU A 275 28.41 -17.77 -5.82
CA LEU A 275 29.41 -17.15 -4.94
C LEU A 275 29.86 -18.04 -3.77
N ARG A 276 29.12 -19.10 -3.45
CA ARG A 276 29.54 -20.11 -2.43
C ARG A 276 30.56 -21.11 -2.95
N ASP A 277 30.72 -21.22 -4.25
CA ASP A 277 31.68 -22.11 -4.86
C ASP A 277 33.13 -21.61 -4.59
N PRO A 278 33.95 -22.34 -3.87
CA PRO A 278 35.34 -21.94 -3.60
C PRO A 278 36.22 -21.94 -4.87
N ASP A 279 35.85 -22.73 -5.88
CA ASP A 279 36.59 -22.87 -7.12
C ASP A 279 36.19 -21.85 -8.20
N LEU A 280 35.26 -20.93 -7.88
CA LEU A 280 34.83 -19.88 -8.81
C LEU A 280 36.02 -18.96 -9.16
N PRO A 281 36.31 -18.71 -10.46
CA PRO A 281 37.40 -17.80 -10.85
C PRO A 281 37.24 -16.40 -10.21
N ASP A 282 38.33 -15.82 -9.72
CA ASP A 282 38.31 -14.54 -9.01
C ASP A 282 37.66 -13.40 -9.82
N VAL A 283 37.93 -13.33 -11.13
CA VAL A 283 37.33 -12.33 -12.00
C VAL A 283 35.81 -12.52 -12.12
N VAL A 284 35.36 -13.78 -12.18
CA VAL A 284 33.91 -14.09 -12.21
C VAL A 284 33.27 -13.75 -10.87
N ARG A 285 33.90 -14.14 -9.77
CA ARG A 285 33.47 -13.79 -8.42
C ARG A 285 33.27 -12.28 -8.29
N ARG A 286 34.28 -11.51 -8.67
CA ARG A 286 34.22 -10.04 -8.59
C ARG A 286 33.12 -9.45 -9.44
N VAL A 287 32.93 -9.91 -10.67
CA VAL A 287 31.81 -9.44 -11.56
C VAL A 287 30.46 -9.80 -11.00
N LEU A 288 30.27 -10.97 -10.39
CA LEU A 288 29.02 -11.36 -9.74
C LEU A 288 28.75 -10.55 -8.46
N GLU A 289 29.78 -10.20 -7.67
CA GLU A 289 29.67 -9.28 -6.54
C GLU A 289 29.23 -7.89 -7.00
N ILE A 290 29.88 -7.34 -8.03
CA ILE A 290 29.49 -6.05 -8.63
C ILE A 290 28.04 -6.11 -9.13
N ARG A 291 27.66 -7.18 -9.82
CA ARG A 291 26.28 -7.37 -10.28
C ARG A 291 25.28 -7.39 -9.13
N THR A 292 25.63 -8.01 -8.02
CA THR A 292 24.81 -8.03 -6.81
C THR A 292 24.66 -6.64 -6.20
N ALA A 293 25.76 -5.88 -6.10
CA ALA A 293 25.77 -4.52 -5.59
C ALA A 293 24.94 -3.59 -6.47
N LEU A 294 25.15 -3.59 -7.79
CA LEU A 294 24.37 -2.79 -8.75
C LEU A 294 22.88 -3.21 -8.83
N GLY A 295 22.56 -4.45 -8.51
CA GLY A 295 21.20 -4.98 -8.48
C GLY A 295 20.38 -4.54 -7.26
N LYS A 296 20.99 -3.97 -6.23
CA LYS A 296 20.26 -3.46 -5.05
C LYS A 296 19.45 -2.23 -5.41
N THR A 297 18.12 -2.34 -5.29
CA THR A 297 17.16 -1.27 -5.63
C THR A 297 16.76 -0.42 -4.42
N SER A 298 17.26 -0.74 -3.22
CA SER A 298 16.90 -0.03 -1.98
C SER A 298 17.24 1.46 -2.03
N VAL A 299 18.37 1.83 -2.65
CA VAL A 299 18.77 3.23 -2.80
C VAL A 299 17.84 4.04 -3.73
N ALA A 300 17.13 3.38 -4.65
CA ALA A 300 16.11 4.05 -5.47
C ALA A 300 15.01 4.73 -4.63
N LYS A 301 14.79 4.27 -3.39
CA LYS A 301 13.82 4.90 -2.48
C LYS A 301 14.29 6.26 -1.99
N TYR A 302 15.58 6.47 -1.79
CA TYR A 302 16.14 7.79 -1.47
C TYR A 302 15.99 8.76 -2.64
N SER A 303 16.22 8.29 -3.88
CA SER A 303 15.97 9.09 -5.08
C SER A 303 14.48 9.46 -5.20
N THR A 304 13.56 8.53 -4.87
CA THR A 304 12.13 8.83 -4.80
C THR A 304 11.83 9.88 -3.72
N MET A 305 12.48 9.83 -2.54
CA MET A 305 12.33 10.84 -1.50
C MET A 305 12.72 12.23 -2.01
N LEU A 306 13.84 12.34 -2.75
CA LEU A 306 14.31 13.62 -3.32
C LEU A 306 13.37 14.18 -4.41
N VAL A 307 12.71 13.30 -5.18
CA VAL A 307 11.78 13.73 -6.24
C VAL A 307 10.41 14.10 -5.66
N ALA A 308 9.98 13.40 -4.60
CA ALA A 308 8.61 13.47 -4.11
C ALA A 308 8.41 14.34 -2.86
N HIS A 309 9.49 14.82 -2.22
CA HIS A 309 9.34 15.73 -1.09
C HIS A 309 8.87 17.11 -1.54
N CYS A 310 8.13 17.77 -0.68
CA CYS A 310 7.66 19.14 -0.85
C CYS A 310 8.74 20.16 -0.39
N GLN A 311 8.54 21.44 -0.71
CA GLN A 311 9.50 22.51 -0.39
C GLN A 311 9.82 22.63 1.11
N ASP A 312 8.93 22.19 1.98
CA ASP A 312 9.11 22.13 3.43
C ASP A 312 9.79 20.84 3.91
N HIS A 313 10.42 20.08 3.01
CA HIS A 313 11.09 18.81 3.27
C HIS A 313 10.17 17.70 3.82
N ARG A 314 8.86 17.79 3.62
CA ARG A 314 7.91 16.75 4.02
C ARG A 314 7.51 15.90 2.82
N LEU A 315 7.38 14.61 3.05
CA LEU A 315 6.85 13.65 2.08
C LEU A 315 5.37 13.45 2.32
N ARG A 316 4.55 13.77 1.32
CA ARG A 316 3.09 13.74 1.36
C ARG A 316 2.50 12.70 0.41
N GLY A 317 1.24 12.30 0.64
CA GLY A 317 0.56 11.37 -0.26
C GLY A 317 1.13 9.96 -0.27
N ILE A 318 1.72 9.52 0.84
CA ILE A 318 2.37 8.20 0.96
C ILE A 318 1.41 7.06 1.27
N LEU A 319 0.16 7.36 1.60
CA LEU A 319 -0.88 6.40 1.97
C LEU A 319 -1.99 6.38 0.93
N GLN A 320 -2.36 5.18 0.48
CA GLN A 320 -3.57 4.96 -0.31
C GLN A 320 -4.63 4.26 0.51
N PHE A 321 -5.70 4.99 0.80
CA PHE A 321 -6.88 4.45 1.45
C PHE A 321 -7.46 3.30 0.63
N TYR A 322 -7.77 2.18 1.29
CA TYR A 322 -8.34 0.99 0.66
C TYR A 322 -7.47 0.37 -0.45
N GLY A 323 -6.15 0.62 -0.45
CA GLY A 323 -5.23 0.16 -1.51
C GLY A 323 -5.13 -1.36 -1.63
N ALA A 324 -5.38 -2.11 -0.55
CA ALA A 324 -5.57 -3.55 -0.54
C ALA A 324 -7.08 -3.87 -0.52
N ASN A 325 -7.73 -3.82 -1.66
CA ASN A 325 -9.18 -3.84 -1.82
C ASN A 325 -9.91 -5.07 -1.26
N ARG A 326 -9.20 -6.21 -1.00
CA ARG A 326 -9.81 -7.42 -0.40
C ARG A 326 -10.07 -7.29 1.08
N SER A 327 -9.20 -6.60 1.82
CA SER A 327 -9.33 -6.40 3.26
C SER A 327 -9.69 -4.96 3.64
N GLY A 328 -9.45 -4.01 2.72
CA GLY A 328 -9.57 -2.58 2.98
C GLY A 328 -8.36 -1.99 3.72
N ARG A 329 -7.25 -2.74 3.81
CA ARG A 329 -5.98 -2.20 4.31
C ARG A 329 -5.46 -1.11 3.39
N TRP A 330 -4.68 -0.20 3.94
CA TRP A 330 -3.94 0.79 3.17
C TRP A 330 -2.83 0.14 2.34
N ALA A 331 -2.44 0.81 1.28
CA ALA A 331 -1.21 0.53 0.54
C ALA A 331 -0.28 1.73 0.60
N GLY A 332 1.03 1.47 0.66
CA GLY A 332 2.03 2.53 0.53
C GLY A 332 2.11 3.04 -0.90
N ARG A 333 2.40 4.33 -1.05
CA ARG A 333 2.67 5.02 -2.30
C ARG A 333 4.09 5.60 -2.28
N LEU A 334 4.60 6.03 -3.42
CA LEU A 334 5.93 6.63 -3.57
C LEU A 334 7.02 5.73 -2.98
N VAL A 335 7.54 6.04 -1.81
CA VAL A 335 8.57 5.25 -1.11
C VAL A 335 8.06 3.88 -0.65
N GLN A 336 6.73 3.68 -0.60
CA GLN A 336 6.09 2.44 -0.16
C GLN A 336 6.55 1.99 1.24
N THR A 337 6.27 2.82 2.24
CA THR A 337 6.69 2.63 3.64
C THR A 337 6.32 1.25 4.21
N HIS A 338 5.18 0.67 3.78
CA HIS A 338 4.73 -0.66 4.18
C HIS A 338 5.66 -1.80 3.75
N ASN A 339 6.53 -1.57 2.75
CA ASN A 339 7.43 -2.58 2.18
C ASN A 339 8.92 -2.33 2.52
N LEU A 340 9.21 -1.44 3.48
CA LEU A 340 10.59 -1.20 3.92
C LEU A 340 11.11 -2.38 4.75
N ALA A 341 12.38 -2.72 4.56
CA ALA A 341 13.04 -3.75 5.35
C ALA A 341 13.05 -3.40 6.85
N LYS A 342 13.11 -4.41 7.72
CA LYS A 342 13.38 -4.20 9.14
C LYS A 342 14.86 -3.83 9.32
N ASN A 343 15.14 -3.03 10.32
CA ASN A 343 16.49 -2.70 10.71
C ASN A 343 17.12 -3.90 11.44
N THR A 344 18.33 -4.29 11.03
CA THR A 344 19.07 -5.43 11.61
C THR A 344 20.51 -5.07 12.02
N LEU A 345 20.93 -3.83 11.76
CA LEU A 345 22.25 -3.34 12.14
C LEU A 345 22.38 -3.30 13.69
N PRO A 346 23.52 -3.76 14.24
CA PRO A 346 23.74 -3.77 15.69
C PRO A 346 23.73 -2.36 16.31
N ASP A 347 24.21 -1.36 15.58
CA ASP A 347 24.24 0.05 15.98
C ASP A 347 23.70 0.94 14.85
N LEU A 348 22.39 1.02 14.80
CA LEU A 348 21.67 1.79 13.79
C LEU A 348 21.91 3.30 13.96
N ALA A 349 22.05 3.77 15.20
CA ALA A 349 22.26 5.19 15.49
C ALA A 349 23.61 5.67 14.97
N LEU A 350 24.69 4.93 15.23
CA LEU A 350 26.04 5.27 14.72
C LEU A 350 26.06 5.21 13.18
N ALA A 351 25.47 4.18 12.58
CA ALA A 351 25.41 4.07 11.12
C ALA A 351 24.68 5.27 10.48
N ARG A 352 23.60 5.74 11.13
CA ARG A 352 22.87 6.95 10.70
C ARG A 352 23.68 8.23 10.87
N GLU A 353 24.40 8.38 11.98
CA GLU A 353 25.27 9.53 12.22
C GLU A 353 26.35 9.65 11.15
N LEU A 354 27.06 8.54 10.85
CA LEU A 354 28.06 8.49 9.77
C LEU A 354 27.44 8.84 8.40
N ALA A 355 26.23 8.36 8.13
CA ALA A 355 25.54 8.71 6.89
C ALA A 355 25.20 10.21 6.83
N ALA A 356 24.73 10.78 7.93
CA ALA A 356 24.41 12.21 8.03
C ALA A 356 25.66 13.10 7.93
N GLU A 357 26.80 12.64 8.42
CA GLU A 357 28.09 13.30 8.26
C GLU A 357 28.70 13.12 6.87
N GLY A 358 28.34 12.02 6.17
CA GLY A 358 28.88 11.63 4.87
C GLY A 358 30.20 10.84 4.97
N ASP A 359 30.50 10.30 6.16
CA ASP A 359 31.69 9.46 6.39
C ASP A 359 31.41 7.99 6.00
N PHE A 360 31.30 7.76 4.70
CA PHE A 360 31.01 6.43 4.14
C PHE A 360 32.20 5.50 4.16
N GLU A 361 33.43 6.01 4.36
CA GLU A 361 34.65 5.19 4.51
C GLU A 361 34.64 4.49 5.88
N THR A 362 34.44 5.25 6.95
CA THR A 362 34.28 4.68 8.31
C THR A 362 33.08 3.76 8.39
N MET A 363 31.95 4.13 7.77
CA MET A 363 30.75 3.29 7.68
C MET A 363 31.07 1.93 7.03
N GLY A 364 31.75 1.94 5.89
CA GLY A 364 32.17 0.70 5.19
C GLY A 364 33.10 -0.17 6.02
N THR A 365 33.99 0.45 6.78
CA THR A 365 34.92 -0.25 7.68
C THR A 365 34.20 -0.92 8.85
N LEU A 366 33.22 -0.25 9.46
CA LEU A 366 32.52 -0.75 10.66
C LEU A 366 31.39 -1.72 10.35
N PHE A 367 30.65 -1.48 9.29
CA PHE A 367 29.40 -2.20 8.98
C PHE A 367 29.45 -3.00 7.69
N GLY A 368 30.56 -2.94 6.94
CA GLY A 368 30.74 -3.65 5.68
C GLY A 368 30.16 -2.88 4.49
N GLU A 369 29.53 -3.58 3.55
CA GLU A 369 29.11 -2.98 2.28
C GLU A 369 28.07 -1.84 2.46
N THR A 370 28.43 -0.64 2.03
CA THR A 370 27.63 0.58 2.20
C THR A 370 26.21 0.47 1.61
N ALA A 371 26.02 -0.22 0.48
CA ALA A 371 24.70 -0.41 -0.12
C ALA A 371 23.78 -1.29 0.76
N PHE A 372 24.34 -2.20 1.58
CA PHE A 372 23.58 -2.91 2.59
C PHE A 372 23.20 -1.97 3.73
N VAL A 373 24.14 -1.20 4.25
CA VAL A 373 23.89 -0.21 5.31
C VAL A 373 22.82 0.78 4.89
N PHE A 374 22.88 1.31 3.66
CA PHE A 374 21.85 2.20 3.13
C PHE A 374 20.46 1.55 3.11
N SER A 375 20.37 0.25 2.79
CA SER A 375 19.06 -0.44 2.85
C SER A 375 18.48 -0.53 4.26
N GLU A 376 19.32 -0.61 5.26
CA GLU A 376 18.95 -0.62 6.68
C GLU A 376 18.55 0.78 7.18
N LEU A 377 19.15 1.85 6.62
CA LEU A 377 18.93 3.23 7.03
C LEU A 377 17.69 3.90 6.40
N ILE A 378 16.99 3.28 5.43
CA ILE A 378 15.87 3.93 4.70
C ILE A 378 14.80 4.46 5.67
N ARG A 379 14.44 3.69 6.70
CA ARG A 379 13.45 4.11 7.69
C ARG A 379 13.90 5.34 8.47
N THR A 380 15.20 5.44 8.77
CA THR A 380 15.75 6.51 9.58
C THR A 380 15.78 7.87 8.87
N ALA A 381 15.50 7.89 7.56
CA ALA A 381 15.31 9.12 6.81
C ALA A 381 14.02 9.86 7.19
N PHE A 382 13.03 9.16 7.76
CA PHE A 382 11.83 9.78 8.30
C PHE A 382 12.12 10.29 9.71
N ILE A 383 11.94 11.59 9.92
CA ILE A 383 12.23 12.30 11.18
C ILE A 383 10.99 13.02 11.69
N PRO A 384 10.86 13.27 13.00
CA PRO A 384 9.79 14.08 13.56
C PRO A 384 9.94 15.54 13.15
N SER A 385 8.88 16.30 13.33
CA SER A 385 8.90 17.77 13.20
C SER A 385 9.86 18.39 14.24
N GLU A 386 10.35 19.60 13.96
CA GLU A 386 11.20 20.34 14.91
C GLU A 386 10.51 20.51 16.27
N GLY A 387 11.22 20.23 17.36
CA GLY A 387 10.68 20.24 18.73
C GLY A 387 9.81 19.02 19.08
N CYS A 388 9.75 18.00 18.20
CA CYS A 388 8.99 16.78 18.41
C CYS A 388 9.91 15.55 18.47
N ARG A 389 9.32 14.44 18.92
CA ARG A 389 9.84 13.09 18.76
C ARG A 389 8.76 12.19 18.18
N PHE A 390 9.14 11.06 17.60
CA PHE A 390 8.16 10.03 17.26
C PHE A 390 7.78 9.20 18.47
N VAL A 391 6.46 8.98 18.61
CA VAL A 391 5.91 7.86 19.34
C VAL A 391 5.43 6.85 18.30
N VAL A 392 6.02 5.67 18.33
CA VAL A 392 5.67 4.54 17.46
C VAL A 392 4.93 3.54 18.32
N SER A 393 3.70 3.18 17.96
CA SER A 393 2.90 2.21 18.70
C SER A 393 2.30 1.18 17.75
N ASP A 394 2.53 -0.10 18.04
CA ASP A 394 2.13 -1.27 17.24
C ASP A 394 1.14 -2.14 18.02
N PHE A 395 0.22 -2.77 17.33
CA PHE A 395 -0.56 -3.86 17.94
C PHE A 395 0.28 -5.12 18.05
N SER A 396 0.45 -5.60 19.27
CA SER A 396 1.12 -6.87 19.50
C SER A 396 0.34 -8.05 18.92
N ALA A 397 0.82 -8.62 17.80
CA ALA A 397 0.25 -9.81 17.13
C ALA A 397 -1.25 -9.73 16.82
N ILE A 398 -1.74 -8.63 16.26
CA ILE A 398 -3.17 -8.37 16.07
C ILE A 398 -3.88 -9.44 15.23
N GLU A 399 -3.26 -9.93 14.16
CA GLU A 399 -3.88 -10.95 13.31
C GLU A 399 -4.11 -12.27 14.08
N ALA A 400 -3.17 -12.68 14.93
CA ALA A 400 -3.35 -13.88 15.76
C ALA A 400 -4.45 -13.69 16.82
N ARG A 401 -4.54 -12.49 17.42
CA ARG A 401 -5.62 -12.14 18.37
C ARG A 401 -6.98 -12.17 17.70
N VAL A 402 -7.12 -11.51 16.55
CA VAL A 402 -8.35 -11.46 15.77
C VAL A 402 -8.74 -12.86 15.29
N LEU A 403 -7.81 -13.64 14.75
CA LEU A 403 -8.08 -15.01 14.28
C LEU A 403 -8.60 -15.89 15.43
N ALA A 404 -7.95 -15.86 16.58
CA ALA A 404 -8.39 -16.60 17.77
C ALA A 404 -9.79 -16.14 18.24
N TRP A 405 -10.04 -14.83 18.24
CA TRP A 405 -11.31 -14.26 18.66
C TRP A 405 -12.46 -14.67 17.74
N ILE A 406 -12.32 -14.55 16.41
CA ILE A 406 -13.37 -14.94 15.47
C ILE A 406 -13.59 -16.47 15.43
N ALA A 407 -12.55 -17.26 15.67
CA ALA A 407 -12.65 -18.71 15.77
C ALA A 407 -13.26 -19.18 17.11
N GLY A 408 -13.06 -18.42 18.19
CA GLY A 408 -13.33 -18.84 19.55
C GLY A 408 -12.29 -19.84 20.05
N GLU A 409 -11.00 -19.64 19.72
CA GLU A 409 -9.86 -20.46 20.17
C GLU A 409 -9.42 -19.99 21.55
N GLU A 410 -10.06 -20.52 22.59
CA GLU A 410 -10.00 -19.93 23.94
C GLU A 410 -8.61 -20.02 24.59
N TRP A 411 -7.84 -21.09 24.35
CA TRP A 411 -6.50 -21.19 24.93
C TRP A 411 -5.58 -20.07 24.41
N THR A 412 -5.70 -19.70 23.13
CA THR A 412 -4.95 -18.61 22.50
C THR A 412 -5.37 -17.25 23.09
N LEU A 413 -6.69 -17.05 23.26
CA LEU A 413 -7.21 -15.82 23.87
C LEU A 413 -6.74 -15.66 25.30
N GLU A 414 -6.74 -16.76 26.08
CA GLU A 414 -6.26 -16.75 27.46
C GLU A 414 -4.75 -16.48 27.56
N ALA A 415 -3.95 -17.06 26.63
CA ALA A 415 -2.53 -16.75 26.53
C ALA A 415 -2.29 -15.23 26.33
N PHE A 416 -3.08 -14.61 25.44
CA PHE A 416 -3.00 -13.16 25.22
C PHE A 416 -3.46 -12.33 26.43
N ARG A 417 -4.52 -12.73 27.15
CA ARG A 417 -4.97 -12.05 28.38
C ARG A 417 -3.91 -12.09 29.48
N GLN A 418 -3.17 -13.20 29.55
CA GLN A 418 -2.05 -13.38 30.48
C GLN A 418 -0.74 -12.72 30.03
N GLY A 419 -0.71 -12.08 28.86
CA GLY A 419 0.49 -11.44 28.31
C GLY A 419 1.60 -12.39 27.89
N LYS A 420 1.28 -13.66 27.62
CA LYS A 420 2.25 -14.69 27.24
C LYS A 420 2.70 -14.54 25.78
N ASP A 421 3.91 -15.02 25.49
CA ASP A 421 4.45 -15.10 24.12
C ASP A 421 3.72 -16.19 23.34
N ILE A 422 2.89 -15.80 22.38
CA ILE A 422 2.04 -16.72 21.60
C ILE A 422 2.85 -17.78 20.83
N TYR A 423 4.09 -17.46 20.43
CA TYR A 423 4.95 -18.40 19.74
C TYR A 423 5.48 -19.49 20.68
N CYS A 424 5.79 -19.13 21.92
CA CYS A 424 6.16 -20.08 22.96
C CYS A 424 4.98 -20.96 23.35
N GLU A 425 3.80 -20.36 23.60
CA GLU A 425 2.59 -21.10 23.95
C GLU A 425 2.16 -22.06 22.82
N THR A 426 2.22 -21.61 21.54
CA THR A 426 1.93 -22.49 20.41
C THR A 426 2.89 -23.66 20.33
N ALA A 427 4.20 -23.42 20.49
CA ALA A 427 5.18 -24.51 20.52
C ALA A 427 4.95 -25.45 21.70
N SER A 428 4.60 -24.92 22.88
CA SER A 428 4.26 -25.72 24.04
C SER A 428 3.05 -26.64 23.80
N MET A 429 2.02 -26.12 23.16
CA MET A 429 0.82 -26.89 22.81
C MET A 429 1.12 -27.97 21.73
N MET A 430 1.95 -27.63 20.75
CA MET A 430 2.30 -28.56 19.67
C MET A 430 3.18 -29.72 20.15
N TYR A 431 4.17 -29.43 21.01
CA TYR A 431 5.19 -30.41 21.42
C TYR A 431 4.92 -31.01 22.82
N HIS A 432 3.90 -30.54 23.54
CA HIS A 432 3.54 -30.95 24.90
C HIS A 432 4.68 -30.81 25.91
N VAL A 433 5.51 -29.76 25.75
CA VAL A 433 6.61 -29.41 26.64
C VAL A 433 6.58 -27.90 26.89
N PRO A 434 7.02 -27.42 28.08
CA PRO A 434 7.10 -25.99 28.34
C PRO A 434 8.18 -25.37 27.44
N VAL A 435 7.83 -24.25 26.78
CA VAL A 435 8.72 -23.47 25.92
C VAL A 435 8.81 -22.04 26.45
N GLU A 436 10.01 -21.57 26.70
CA GLU A 436 10.29 -20.22 27.19
C GLU A 436 11.14 -19.44 26.17
N LYS A 437 10.95 -18.11 26.13
CA LYS A 437 11.66 -17.26 25.15
C LYS A 437 13.19 -17.32 25.32
N HIS A 438 13.67 -17.37 26.55
CA HIS A 438 15.09 -17.40 26.92
C HIS A 438 15.39 -18.49 27.96
N GLY A 439 14.75 -19.65 27.86
CA GLY A 439 14.84 -20.71 28.86
C GLY A 439 14.62 -22.10 28.26
N ALA A 440 13.82 -22.89 28.96
CA ALA A 440 13.55 -24.27 28.58
C ALA A 440 12.97 -24.38 27.18
N ASN A 441 13.57 -25.27 26.36
CA ASN A 441 13.12 -25.56 24.99
C ASN A 441 12.99 -24.32 24.07
N SER A 442 13.75 -23.26 24.30
CA SER A 442 13.67 -21.99 23.57
C SER A 442 13.85 -22.14 22.04
N HIS A 443 14.59 -23.18 21.57
CA HIS A 443 14.75 -23.51 20.17
C HIS A 443 13.45 -23.88 19.46
N LEU A 444 12.43 -24.35 20.17
CA LEU A 444 11.11 -24.67 19.61
C LEU A 444 10.25 -23.43 19.35
N ARG A 445 10.57 -22.28 19.96
CA ARG A 445 9.84 -21.03 19.74
C ARG A 445 9.81 -20.62 18.28
N GLN A 446 10.92 -20.81 17.54
CA GLN A 446 10.98 -20.49 16.12
C GLN A 446 10.03 -21.40 15.30
N LYS A 447 9.94 -22.68 15.63
CA LYS A 447 8.98 -23.60 15.00
C LYS A 447 7.53 -23.15 15.28
N GLY A 448 7.22 -22.75 16.51
CA GLY A 448 5.92 -22.15 16.87
C GLY A 448 5.62 -20.89 16.08
N LYS A 449 6.61 -19.98 15.91
CA LYS A 449 6.46 -18.75 15.12
C LYS A 449 6.13 -19.06 13.65
N VAL A 450 6.88 -19.94 13.02
CA VAL A 450 6.64 -20.33 11.62
C VAL A 450 5.26 -20.97 11.47
N ALA A 451 4.86 -21.84 12.40
CA ALA A 451 3.55 -22.49 12.38
C ALA A 451 2.39 -21.49 12.51
N VAL A 452 2.47 -20.53 13.45
CA VAL A 452 1.44 -19.47 13.60
C VAL A 452 1.28 -18.66 12.32
N LEU A 453 2.39 -18.24 11.70
CA LEU A 453 2.37 -17.40 10.51
C LEU A 453 1.92 -18.16 9.25
N ALA A 454 2.26 -19.46 9.13
CA ALA A 454 1.99 -20.25 7.94
C ALA A 454 0.62 -20.94 7.97
N CYS A 455 0.19 -21.47 9.12
CA CYS A 455 -0.96 -22.35 9.21
C CYS A 455 -2.30 -21.64 9.45
N GLY A 456 -2.29 -20.42 9.97
CA GLY A 456 -3.49 -19.69 10.40
C GLY A 456 -4.59 -19.58 9.32
N TYR A 457 -4.20 -19.58 8.06
CA TYR A 457 -5.09 -19.41 6.90
C TYR A 457 -5.12 -20.63 5.97
N GLN A 458 -5.19 -21.81 6.57
CA GLN A 458 -5.24 -23.10 5.89
C GLN A 458 -3.94 -23.46 5.13
N GLY A 459 -2.84 -22.78 5.46
CA GLY A 459 -1.54 -23.10 4.88
C GLY A 459 -1.07 -24.52 5.21
N GLY A 460 -0.35 -25.11 4.29
CA GLY A 460 0.29 -26.43 4.43
C GLY A 460 1.80 -26.33 4.26
N VAL A 461 2.45 -27.44 3.91
CA VAL A 461 3.92 -27.54 3.73
C VAL A 461 4.49 -26.45 2.83
N GLY A 462 3.82 -26.12 1.71
CA GLY A 462 4.26 -25.05 0.81
C GLY A 462 4.27 -23.66 1.45
N ALA A 463 3.32 -23.36 2.36
CA ALA A 463 3.33 -22.11 3.12
C ALA A 463 4.43 -22.11 4.19
N MET A 464 4.66 -23.25 4.86
CA MET A 464 5.74 -23.43 5.82
C MET A 464 7.11 -23.16 5.18
N LYS A 465 7.40 -23.74 4.02
CA LYS A 465 8.66 -23.51 3.28
C LYS A 465 8.88 -22.04 2.94
N ARG A 466 7.83 -21.31 2.54
CA ARG A 466 7.94 -19.89 2.25
C ARG A 466 8.18 -19.01 3.49
N MET A 467 7.68 -19.42 4.65
CA MET A 467 7.85 -18.68 5.91
C MET A 467 9.17 -19.04 6.61
N ASP A 468 9.65 -20.27 6.48
CA ASP A 468 10.90 -20.74 7.06
C ASP A 468 12.09 -20.56 6.10
N LYS A 469 12.37 -19.30 5.73
CA LYS A 469 13.50 -18.96 4.83
C LYS A 469 14.86 -19.38 5.36
N GLY A 470 14.99 -19.57 6.67
CA GLY A 470 16.22 -20.01 7.33
C GLY A 470 16.42 -21.53 7.34
N GLY A 471 15.42 -22.31 6.90
CA GLY A 471 15.49 -23.78 6.94
C GLY A 471 15.62 -24.32 8.36
N THR A 472 14.97 -23.68 9.33
CA THR A 472 15.04 -24.06 10.76
C THR A 472 14.24 -25.32 11.06
N ILE A 473 13.33 -25.72 10.16
CA ILE A 473 12.51 -26.92 10.26
C ILE A 473 12.91 -27.89 9.15
N PRO A 474 13.38 -29.10 9.46
CA PRO A 474 13.69 -30.12 8.45
C PRO A 474 12.48 -30.40 7.53
N GLU A 475 12.72 -30.67 6.26
CA GLU A 475 11.64 -30.85 5.26
C GLU A 475 10.69 -32.02 5.62
N ASP A 476 11.22 -33.07 6.19
CA ASP A 476 10.47 -34.25 6.64
C ASP A 476 9.61 -33.98 7.89
N GLU A 477 9.91 -32.96 8.67
CA GLU A 477 9.11 -32.53 9.83
C GLU A 477 7.95 -31.58 9.44
N LEU A 478 7.99 -30.90 8.30
CA LEU A 478 7.05 -29.84 7.94
C LEU A 478 5.59 -30.28 8.00
N GLN A 479 5.25 -31.48 7.49
CA GLN A 479 3.90 -31.99 7.54
C GLN A 479 3.45 -32.28 8.98
N SER A 480 4.34 -32.83 9.79
CA SER A 480 4.06 -33.08 11.21
C SER A 480 3.76 -31.80 11.98
N VAL A 481 4.53 -30.73 11.72
CA VAL A 481 4.29 -29.39 12.33
C VAL A 481 2.94 -28.84 11.93
N VAL A 482 2.53 -28.96 10.65
CA VAL A 482 1.20 -28.54 10.17
C VAL A 482 0.09 -29.29 10.90
N ASP A 483 0.24 -30.63 11.05
CA ASP A 483 -0.78 -31.47 11.68
C ASP A 483 -0.89 -31.19 13.19
N GLN A 484 0.24 -30.99 13.87
CA GLN A 484 0.30 -30.61 15.29
C GLN A 484 -0.36 -29.24 15.51
N TRP A 485 -0.05 -28.25 14.66
CA TRP A 485 -0.66 -26.92 14.77
C TRP A 485 -2.20 -27.01 14.58
N ARG A 486 -2.67 -27.74 13.57
CA ARG A 486 -4.11 -27.93 13.33
C ARG A 486 -4.78 -28.67 14.48
N GLY A 487 -4.11 -29.64 15.09
CA GLY A 487 -4.58 -30.34 16.28
C GLY A 487 -4.70 -29.42 17.51
N ALA A 488 -3.74 -28.50 17.67
CA ALA A 488 -3.76 -27.50 18.74
C ALA A 488 -4.78 -26.37 18.51
N ASN A 489 -5.24 -26.14 17.27
CA ASN A 489 -6.14 -25.04 16.88
C ASN A 489 -7.42 -25.54 16.18
N PRO A 490 -8.21 -26.44 16.79
CA PRO A 490 -9.37 -27.06 16.13
C PRO A 490 -10.47 -26.06 15.79
N SER A 491 -10.64 -24.98 16.59
CA SER A 491 -11.63 -23.94 16.33
C SER A 491 -11.29 -23.12 15.09
N VAL A 492 -10.01 -22.85 14.84
CA VAL A 492 -9.55 -22.17 13.62
C VAL A 492 -9.79 -23.05 12.39
N VAL A 493 -9.47 -24.34 12.48
CA VAL A 493 -9.75 -25.32 11.38
C VAL A 493 -11.25 -25.39 11.07
N LYS A 494 -12.10 -25.37 12.10
CA LYS A 494 -13.56 -25.33 11.94
C LYS A 494 -14.02 -24.04 11.29
N LEU A 495 -13.39 -22.90 11.63
CA LEU A 495 -13.73 -21.60 11.05
C LEU A 495 -13.52 -21.59 9.53
N TRP A 496 -12.42 -22.12 9.00
CA TRP A 496 -12.20 -22.21 7.55
C TRP A 496 -13.34 -22.91 6.83
N ARG A 497 -13.74 -24.08 7.34
CA ARG A 497 -14.86 -24.87 6.79
C ARG A 497 -16.19 -24.12 6.88
N ASN A 498 -16.46 -23.49 8.01
CA ASN A 498 -17.69 -22.72 8.20
C ASN A 498 -17.78 -21.53 7.24
N CYS A 499 -16.67 -20.80 7.00
CA CYS A 499 -16.64 -19.68 6.04
C CYS A 499 -16.86 -20.16 4.61
N GLU A 500 -16.25 -21.27 4.21
CA GLU A 500 -16.46 -21.83 2.88
C GLU A 500 -17.89 -22.31 2.68
N MET A 501 -18.43 -23.08 3.64
CA MET A 501 -19.83 -23.52 3.61
C MET A 501 -20.80 -22.35 3.58
N ALA A 502 -20.56 -21.30 4.39
CA ALA A 502 -21.40 -20.10 4.39
C ALA A 502 -21.40 -19.40 3.04
N ALA A 503 -20.21 -19.25 2.41
CA ALA A 503 -20.10 -18.66 1.09
C ALA A 503 -20.85 -19.47 0.02
N ARG A 504 -20.67 -20.79 -0.01
CA ARG A 504 -21.42 -21.69 -0.93
C ARG A 504 -22.92 -21.58 -0.72
N THR A 505 -23.38 -21.71 0.52
CA THR A 505 -24.81 -21.64 0.86
C THR A 505 -25.45 -20.33 0.40
N VAL A 506 -24.80 -19.19 0.58
CA VAL A 506 -25.39 -17.90 0.17
C VAL A 506 -25.39 -17.73 -1.35
N ILE A 507 -24.43 -18.33 -2.06
CA ILE A 507 -24.37 -18.30 -3.53
C ILE A 507 -25.50 -19.18 -4.11
N GLU A 508 -25.73 -20.37 -3.55
CA GLU A 508 -26.71 -21.34 -4.04
C GLU A 508 -28.14 -20.99 -3.62
N GLU A 509 -28.33 -20.65 -2.34
CA GLU A 509 -29.66 -20.53 -1.74
C GLU A 509 -30.10 -19.05 -1.61
N HIS A 510 -29.24 -18.07 -1.86
CA HIS A 510 -29.53 -16.64 -1.78
C HIS A 510 -30.05 -16.18 -0.40
N ARG A 511 -29.73 -16.91 0.66
CA ARG A 511 -30.10 -16.60 2.05
C ARG A 511 -28.89 -16.13 2.86
N THR A 512 -29.12 -15.29 3.86
CA THR A 512 -28.07 -14.84 4.77
C THR A 512 -27.64 -15.97 5.72
N VAL A 513 -26.33 -16.18 5.86
CA VAL A 513 -25.73 -17.07 6.85
C VAL A 513 -24.97 -16.23 7.87
N ARG A 514 -25.25 -16.44 9.17
CA ARG A 514 -24.58 -15.75 10.28
C ARG A 514 -23.63 -16.69 10.98
N LEU A 515 -22.41 -16.21 11.21
CA LEU A 515 -21.40 -16.86 12.04
C LEU A 515 -21.28 -16.14 13.39
N LYS A 516 -20.36 -16.61 14.24
CA LYS A 516 -20.07 -15.97 15.54
C LYS A 516 -19.52 -14.54 15.36
N ASN A 517 -19.52 -13.77 16.45
CA ASN A 517 -18.92 -12.46 16.55
C ASN A 517 -19.37 -11.45 15.49
N GLY A 518 -20.65 -11.51 15.08
CA GLY A 518 -21.26 -10.53 14.17
C GLY A 518 -20.89 -10.68 12.68
N ILE A 519 -20.15 -11.70 12.30
CA ILE A 519 -19.83 -12.02 10.90
C ILE A 519 -21.08 -12.58 10.22
N ALA A 520 -21.42 -12.06 9.04
CA ALA A 520 -22.53 -12.58 8.26
C ALA A 520 -22.19 -12.58 6.76
N PHE A 521 -22.60 -13.64 6.09
CA PHE A 521 -22.50 -13.81 4.64
C PHE A 521 -23.85 -13.51 4.00
N GLY A 522 -23.83 -12.84 2.86
CA GLY A 522 -25.03 -12.55 2.06
C GLY A 522 -24.68 -12.46 0.59
N TYR A 523 -25.70 -12.60 -0.26
CA TYR A 523 -25.54 -12.56 -1.72
C TYR A 523 -26.54 -11.57 -2.30
N VAL A 524 -26.04 -10.55 -3.00
CA VAL A 524 -26.86 -9.46 -3.54
C VAL A 524 -26.36 -9.08 -4.94
N ASN A 525 -27.24 -9.10 -5.92
CA ASN A 525 -26.93 -8.70 -7.30
C ASN A 525 -25.71 -9.42 -7.89
N GLY A 526 -25.59 -10.72 -7.65
CA GLY A 526 -24.45 -11.49 -8.17
C GLY A 526 -23.16 -11.36 -7.36
N ASN A 527 -23.17 -10.64 -6.24
CA ASN A 527 -21.99 -10.37 -5.43
C ASN A 527 -22.10 -11.02 -4.05
N LEU A 528 -21.02 -11.66 -3.61
CA LEU A 528 -20.90 -12.16 -2.24
C LEU A 528 -20.43 -11.02 -1.33
N PHE A 529 -21.18 -10.78 -0.27
CA PHE A 529 -20.82 -9.86 0.79
C PHE A 529 -20.54 -10.58 2.10
N ILE A 530 -19.46 -10.18 2.77
CA ILE A 530 -19.14 -10.60 4.13
C ILE A 530 -19.23 -9.37 5.03
N LYS A 531 -20.26 -9.30 5.88
CA LYS A 531 -20.39 -8.25 6.88
C LYS A 531 -19.46 -8.55 8.05
N LEU A 532 -18.66 -7.57 8.42
CA LEU A 532 -17.75 -7.60 9.56
C LEU A 532 -18.43 -7.08 10.83
N PRO A 533 -17.89 -7.38 12.02
CA PRO A 533 -18.39 -6.85 13.30
C PRO A 533 -18.46 -5.32 13.35
N SER A 534 -17.52 -4.63 12.72
CA SER A 534 -17.48 -3.16 12.58
C SER A 534 -18.65 -2.59 11.77
N GLY A 535 -19.43 -3.41 11.09
CA GLY A 535 -20.48 -2.99 10.15
C GLY A 535 -20.01 -2.82 8.71
N ARG A 536 -18.70 -2.75 8.48
CA ARG A 536 -18.10 -2.74 7.14
C ARG A 536 -18.36 -4.06 6.41
N LYS A 537 -18.28 -4.07 5.09
CA LYS A 537 -18.50 -5.26 4.27
C LYS A 537 -17.33 -5.50 3.33
N LEU A 538 -16.88 -6.74 3.23
CA LEU A 538 -16.03 -7.19 2.14
C LEU A 538 -16.93 -7.60 0.98
N CYS A 539 -16.53 -7.26 -0.24
CA CYS A 539 -17.27 -7.58 -1.46
C CYS A 539 -16.40 -8.44 -2.38
N TYR A 540 -17.00 -9.53 -2.87
CA TYR A 540 -16.46 -10.36 -3.94
C TYR A 540 -17.39 -10.22 -5.13
N TRP A 541 -16.94 -9.50 -6.14
CA TRP A 541 -17.73 -9.06 -7.29
C TRP A 541 -18.02 -10.23 -8.23
N ASN A 542 -19.26 -10.33 -8.71
CA ASN A 542 -19.71 -11.37 -9.66
C ASN A 542 -19.28 -12.79 -9.23
N THR A 543 -19.63 -13.18 -8.00
CA THR A 543 -19.23 -14.45 -7.40
C THR A 543 -20.16 -15.56 -7.84
N HIS A 544 -19.60 -16.72 -8.22
CA HIS A 544 -20.36 -17.91 -8.59
C HIS A 544 -19.56 -19.18 -8.30
N LEU A 545 -20.22 -20.34 -8.39
CA LEU A 545 -19.56 -21.64 -8.35
C LEU A 545 -19.19 -22.07 -9.77
N LYS A 546 -17.96 -22.56 -9.94
CA LYS A 546 -17.42 -22.99 -11.23
C LYS A 546 -16.71 -24.33 -11.08
N MET A 547 -17.07 -25.30 -11.94
CA MET A 547 -16.40 -26.59 -12.00
C MET A 547 -14.96 -26.40 -12.52
N ASP A 548 -13.97 -26.84 -11.75
CA ASP A 548 -12.58 -26.87 -12.21
C ASP A 548 -12.28 -28.20 -12.91
N PRO A 549 -11.91 -28.19 -14.18
CA PRO A 549 -11.59 -29.41 -14.93
C PRO A 549 -10.32 -30.12 -14.43
N ARG A 550 -9.48 -29.45 -13.64
CA ARG A 550 -8.22 -29.99 -13.11
C ARG A 550 -8.46 -31.02 -12.00
N ASP A 551 -9.42 -30.78 -11.13
CA ASP A 551 -9.72 -31.63 -9.97
C ASP A 551 -11.15 -32.16 -9.92
N GLY A 552 -12.02 -31.74 -10.85
CA GLY A 552 -13.42 -32.15 -10.95
C GLY A 552 -14.31 -31.65 -9.80
N ARG A 553 -13.89 -30.54 -9.13
CA ARG A 553 -14.65 -29.95 -8.02
C ARG A 553 -15.15 -28.56 -8.38
N GLU A 554 -16.19 -28.15 -7.70
CA GLU A 554 -16.67 -26.77 -7.80
C GLU A 554 -15.83 -25.86 -6.90
N HIS A 555 -15.34 -24.75 -7.47
CA HIS A 555 -14.60 -23.70 -6.77
C HIS A 555 -15.44 -22.44 -6.69
N ILE A 556 -15.24 -21.65 -5.62
CA ILE A 556 -15.83 -20.31 -5.50
C ILE A 556 -14.96 -19.36 -6.32
N VAL A 557 -15.55 -18.75 -7.35
CA VAL A 557 -14.86 -17.84 -8.27
C VAL A 557 -15.52 -16.47 -8.21
N TYR A 558 -14.75 -15.42 -8.33
CA TYR A 558 -15.22 -14.04 -8.35
C TYR A 558 -14.36 -13.20 -9.29
N MET A 559 -14.88 -12.06 -9.75
CA MET A 559 -14.12 -11.10 -10.53
C MET A 559 -13.28 -10.23 -9.62
N GLY A 560 -12.00 -10.10 -9.94
CA GLY A 560 -11.06 -9.32 -9.13
C GLY A 560 -9.78 -8.93 -9.86
N VAL A 561 -9.04 -8.00 -9.27
CA VAL A 561 -7.70 -7.67 -9.75
C VAL A 561 -6.71 -8.72 -9.25
N ASN A 562 -6.08 -9.44 -10.16
CA ASN A 562 -5.03 -10.40 -9.84
C ASN A 562 -3.83 -9.69 -9.20
N GLN A 563 -3.31 -10.23 -8.10
CA GLN A 563 -2.24 -9.58 -7.32
C GLN A 563 -0.90 -9.55 -8.07
N GLU A 564 -0.65 -10.54 -8.92
CA GLU A 564 0.61 -10.69 -9.65
C GLU A 564 0.55 -9.94 -10.99
N THR A 565 -0.45 -10.25 -11.82
CA THR A 565 -0.57 -9.68 -13.17
C THR A 565 -1.19 -8.27 -13.20
N LYS A 566 -1.82 -7.83 -12.10
CA LYS A 566 -2.59 -6.57 -11.98
C LYS A 566 -3.76 -6.45 -12.96
N GLN A 567 -4.16 -7.55 -13.60
CA GLN A 567 -5.28 -7.59 -14.54
C GLN A 567 -6.58 -7.93 -13.82
N TRP A 568 -7.67 -7.37 -14.31
CA TRP A 568 -9.04 -7.70 -13.90
C TRP A 568 -9.46 -9.01 -14.54
N GLY A 569 -9.94 -9.96 -13.73
CA GLY A 569 -10.35 -11.27 -14.22
C GLY A 569 -10.86 -12.20 -13.13
N GLU A 570 -11.20 -13.43 -13.51
CA GLU A 570 -11.64 -14.45 -12.57
C GLU A 570 -10.52 -14.84 -11.60
N THR A 571 -10.89 -14.96 -10.34
CA THR A 571 -9.98 -15.32 -9.23
C THR A 571 -10.71 -16.31 -8.32
N GLU A 572 -10.02 -17.36 -7.92
CA GLU A 572 -10.57 -18.37 -7.00
C GLU A 572 -10.39 -17.94 -5.54
N THR A 573 -11.34 -18.40 -4.68
CA THR A 573 -11.22 -18.29 -3.22
C THR A 573 -11.70 -19.54 -2.52
N TYR A 574 -11.32 -19.68 -1.26
CA TYR A 574 -11.65 -20.84 -0.42
C TYR A 574 -11.70 -20.42 1.05
N GLY A 575 -12.10 -21.31 1.93
CA GLY A 575 -12.34 -20.99 3.33
C GLY A 575 -11.18 -20.31 4.06
N GLY A 576 -9.96 -20.81 3.90
CA GLY A 576 -8.77 -20.21 4.50
C GLY A 576 -8.49 -18.79 3.98
N LYS A 577 -8.69 -18.56 2.67
CA LYS A 577 -8.50 -17.23 2.06
C LYS A 577 -9.57 -16.22 2.49
N LEU A 578 -10.81 -16.69 2.66
CA LEU A 578 -11.88 -15.88 3.21
C LEU A 578 -11.57 -15.46 4.66
N VAL A 579 -11.09 -16.42 5.49
CA VAL A 579 -10.69 -16.14 6.88
C VAL A 579 -9.50 -15.18 6.94
N GLU A 580 -8.50 -15.31 6.07
CA GLU A 580 -7.40 -14.35 5.96
C GLU A 580 -7.92 -12.93 5.72
N ASN A 581 -8.78 -12.76 4.71
CA ASN A 581 -9.33 -11.44 4.37
C ASN A 581 -10.20 -10.87 5.50
N ILE A 582 -11.00 -11.69 6.18
CA ILE A 582 -11.80 -11.28 7.35
C ILE A 582 -10.89 -10.84 8.50
N THR A 583 -9.87 -11.64 8.82
CA THR A 583 -8.93 -11.35 9.92
C THR A 583 -8.18 -10.04 9.66
N GLN A 584 -7.62 -9.88 8.47
CA GLN A 584 -6.91 -8.67 8.08
C GLN A 584 -7.82 -7.44 8.06
N ALA A 585 -9.07 -7.61 7.65
CA ALA A 585 -10.04 -6.53 7.63
C ALA A 585 -10.43 -6.08 9.05
N ILE A 586 -10.64 -7.01 9.97
CA ILE A 586 -10.95 -6.69 11.37
C ILE A 586 -9.74 -6.05 12.05
N ALA A 587 -8.51 -6.54 11.80
CA ALA A 587 -7.29 -5.92 12.30
C ALA A 587 -7.15 -4.46 11.84
N ARG A 588 -7.44 -4.20 10.55
CA ARG A 588 -7.50 -2.83 10.00
C ARG A 588 -8.56 -1.98 10.69
N ASP A 589 -9.72 -2.53 10.97
CA ASP A 589 -10.80 -1.80 11.64
C ASP A 589 -10.42 -1.46 13.10
N CYS A 590 -9.66 -2.33 13.78
CA CYS A 590 -9.09 -2.03 15.10
C CYS A 590 -8.11 -0.85 15.02
N LEU A 591 -7.18 -0.87 14.05
CA LEU A 591 -6.25 0.24 13.86
C LEU A 591 -6.99 1.56 13.54
N ALA A 592 -8.02 1.51 12.68
CA ALA A 592 -8.82 2.66 12.31
C ALA A 592 -9.43 3.36 13.53
N ILE A 593 -10.04 2.60 14.45
CA ILE A 593 -10.61 3.15 15.68
C ILE A 593 -9.52 3.74 16.58
N SER A 594 -8.38 3.06 16.70
CA SER A 594 -7.27 3.56 17.51
C SER A 594 -6.70 4.86 16.95
N MET A 595 -6.55 4.98 15.62
CA MET A 595 -6.13 6.24 14.98
C MET A 595 -7.14 7.36 15.22
N GLN A 596 -8.45 7.10 15.11
CA GLN A 596 -9.47 8.10 15.41
C GLN A 596 -9.43 8.56 16.89
N ARG A 597 -9.19 7.64 17.83
CA ARG A 597 -9.02 7.96 19.26
C ARG A 597 -7.79 8.83 19.50
N VAL A 598 -6.65 8.48 18.91
CA VAL A 598 -5.40 9.24 19.03
C VAL A 598 -5.54 10.63 18.40
N ALA A 599 -6.17 10.73 17.21
CA ALA A 599 -6.47 12.00 16.58
C ALA A 599 -7.43 12.88 17.41
N ALA A 600 -8.43 12.28 18.06
CA ALA A 600 -9.37 12.98 18.94
C ALA A 600 -8.69 13.56 20.21
N LEU A 601 -7.55 13.01 20.62
CA LEU A 601 -6.70 13.59 21.67
C LEU A 601 -5.84 14.76 21.17
N GLY A 602 -5.89 15.10 19.88
CA GLY A 602 -5.12 16.19 19.28
C GLY A 602 -3.73 15.79 18.80
N TYR A 603 -3.39 14.51 18.82
CA TYR A 603 -2.09 14.04 18.32
C TYR A 603 -2.04 13.99 16.79
N ASN A 604 -0.88 14.36 16.25
CA ASN A 604 -0.61 14.36 14.82
C ASN A 604 -0.06 13.00 14.35
N ILE A 605 -0.92 12.15 13.77
CA ILE A 605 -0.49 10.91 13.14
C ILE A 605 0.08 11.26 11.77
N VAL A 606 1.38 11.05 11.56
CA VAL A 606 2.06 11.40 10.31
C VAL A 606 2.10 10.26 9.29
N MET A 607 2.07 9.03 9.76
CA MET A 607 1.95 7.83 8.93
C MET A 607 1.55 6.62 9.77
N HIS A 608 1.22 5.53 9.11
CA HIS A 608 1.07 4.22 9.72
C HIS A 608 1.61 3.14 8.79
N VAL A 609 2.01 2.00 9.35
CA VAL A 609 2.58 0.87 8.61
C VAL A 609 1.98 -0.43 9.13
N HIS A 610 1.12 -1.08 8.35
CA HIS A 610 0.35 -2.27 8.73
C HIS A 610 -0.56 -2.02 9.94
N ASP A 611 -0.14 -2.41 11.12
CA ASP A 611 -0.82 -2.35 12.42
C ASP A 611 -0.12 -1.40 13.42
N GLU A 612 0.85 -0.63 12.95
CA GLU A 612 1.67 0.36 13.66
C GLU A 612 1.28 1.77 13.25
N MET A 613 1.16 2.69 14.19
CA MET A 613 1.02 4.12 13.93
C MET A 613 2.25 4.89 14.40
N ILE A 614 2.62 5.92 13.64
CA ILE A 614 3.73 6.84 13.91
C ILE A 614 3.15 8.23 14.15
N VAL A 615 3.39 8.73 15.35
CA VAL A 615 2.81 9.98 15.85
C VAL A 615 3.90 10.98 16.13
N ASP A 616 3.72 12.19 15.63
CA ASP A 616 4.60 13.33 15.87
C ASP A 616 4.18 14.01 17.18
N VAL A 617 5.02 13.96 18.19
CA VAL A 617 4.67 14.35 19.55
C VAL A 617 5.67 15.41 20.08
N PRO A 618 5.21 16.53 20.64
CA PRO A 618 6.09 17.51 21.28
C PRO A 618 6.96 16.86 22.37
N ILE A 619 8.23 17.30 22.47
CA ILE A 619 9.19 16.73 23.42
C ILE A 619 8.72 16.90 24.89
N GLU A 620 7.96 17.97 25.17
CA GLU A 620 7.44 18.28 26.51
C GLU A 620 6.30 17.34 26.96
N ASP A 621 5.64 16.65 26.03
CA ASP A 621 4.54 15.72 26.34
C ASP A 621 5.08 14.34 26.73
N THR A 622 5.53 14.20 27.99
CA THR A 622 6.20 13.00 28.50
C THR A 622 5.29 11.77 28.65
N ASP A 623 3.98 11.96 28.69
CA ASP A 623 3.00 10.88 28.94
C ASP A 623 2.35 10.38 27.63
N ALA A 624 2.75 10.92 26.49
CA ALA A 624 2.14 10.62 25.20
C ALA A 624 2.20 9.14 24.85
N LEU A 625 3.33 8.47 25.07
CA LEU A 625 3.49 7.05 24.81
C LEU A 625 2.47 6.20 25.58
N GLU A 626 2.27 6.48 26.86
CA GLU A 626 1.31 5.76 27.71
C GLU A 626 -0.12 5.99 27.19
N ARG A 627 -0.49 7.24 26.88
CA ARG A 627 -1.81 7.59 26.36
C ARG A 627 -2.09 6.95 24.99
N ILE A 628 -1.14 6.95 24.08
CA ILE A 628 -1.28 6.35 22.74
C ILE A 628 -1.42 4.83 22.87
N ASN A 629 -0.57 4.18 23.67
CA ASN A 629 -0.68 2.74 23.94
C ASN A 629 -2.02 2.37 24.59
N ALA A 630 -2.53 3.22 25.50
CA ALA A 630 -3.84 3.03 26.12
C ALA A 630 -4.97 3.09 25.07
N CYS A 631 -4.94 4.05 24.14
CA CYS A 631 -5.90 4.13 23.02
C CYS A 631 -5.93 2.87 22.17
N MET A 632 -4.75 2.28 21.90
CA MET A 632 -4.66 1.01 21.16
C MET A 632 -5.16 -0.19 21.97
N GLY A 633 -4.88 -0.22 23.27
CA GLY A 633 -5.32 -1.30 24.17
C GLY A 633 -6.79 -1.23 24.59
N GLU A 634 -7.47 -0.11 24.35
CA GLU A 634 -8.84 0.12 24.77
C GLU A 634 -9.84 -0.79 24.04
N ALA A 635 -10.78 -1.37 24.82
CA ALA A 635 -11.80 -2.26 24.28
C ALA A 635 -12.65 -1.58 23.18
N ILE A 636 -12.95 -2.34 22.15
CA ILE A 636 -13.75 -1.88 21.01
C ILE A 636 -15.20 -2.40 21.17
N PRO A 637 -16.22 -1.53 21.12
CA PRO A 637 -17.62 -1.91 21.41
C PRO A 637 -18.14 -3.06 20.55
N TRP A 638 -17.74 -3.14 19.30
CA TRP A 638 -18.19 -4.21 18.38
C TRP A 638 -17.32 -5.49 18.46
N ALA A 639 -16.23 -5.49 19.25
CA ALA A 639 -15.33 -6.64 19.45
C ALA A 639 -15.22 -7.05 20.93
N PRO A 640 -16.34 -7.36 21.60
CA PRO A 640 -16.31 -7.71 23.01
C PRO A 640 -15.43 -8.96 23.24
N GLY A 641 -14.52 -8.88 24.20
CA GLY A 641 -13.62 -9.97 24.56
C GLY A 641 -12.41 -10.15 23.65
N LEU A 642 -12.22 -9.34 22.62
CA LEU A 642 -10.97 -9.27 21.86
C LEU A 642 -9.88 -8.62 22.73
N PRO A 643 -8.82 -9.35 23.12
CA PRO A 643 -7.76 -8.79 23.94
C PRO A 643 -6.84 -7.91 23.06
N LEU A 644 -6.93 -6.60 23.17
CA LEU A 644 -6.06 -5.65 22.48
C LEU A 644 -4.92 -5.19 23.42
N ARG A 645 -3.78 -4.89 22.83
CA ARG A 645 -2.64 -4.30 23.52
C ARG A 645 -1.81 -3.49 22.54
N GLY A 646 -1.62 -2.19 22.83
CA GLY A 646 -0.61 -1.36 22.22
C GLY A 646 0.75 -1.61 22.87
N ASP A 647 1.80 -1.66 22.08
CA ASP A 647 3.18 -1.76 22.53
C ASP A 647 4.00 -0.78 21.69
N GLY A 648 4.70 0.15 22.34
CA GLY A 648 5.31 1.25 21.61
C GLY A 648 6.58 1.77 22.28
N TYR A 649 7.27 2.65 21.57
CA TYR A 649 8.51 3.28 22.01
C TYR A 649 8.61 4.71 21.46
N GLU A 650 9.53 5.47 22.02
CA GLU A 650 9.89 6.81 21.57
C GLU A 650 11.20 6.78 20.82
N THR A 651 11.33 7.61 19.79
CA THR A 651 12.53 7.61 18.96
C THR A 651 12.72 8.95 18.24
N PRO A 652 13.98 9.39 17.98
CA PRO A 652 14.27 10.60 17.22
C PRO A 652 14.19 10.42 15.70
N PHE A 653 14.02 9.24 15.21
CA PHE A 653 13.81 8.90 13.79
C PHE A 653 13.03 7.58 13.67
N TYR A 654 12.33 7.35 12.57
CA TYR A 654 11.55 6.13 12.42
C TYR A 654 12.46 4.91 12.28
N MET A 655 12.18 3.88 13.05
CA MET A 655 12.80 2.56 12.98
C MET A 655 11.74 1.49 13.26
N LYS A 656 12.05 0.24 13.02
CA LYS A 656 11.19 -0.89 13.41
C LYS A 656 11.98 -1.84 14.30
N ASP A 657 11.45 -2.02 15.49
CA ASP A 657 12.01 -2.91 16.51
C ASP A 657 11.89 -4.41 16.14
#